data_547cbd5ebbb1d845fd24afc1ee2efd7c
#
_entry.id   547cbd5ebbb1d845fd24afc1ee2efd7c
#
_cell.length_a   1.000
_cell.length_b   1.000
_cell.length_c   1.000
_cell.angle_alpha   90.00
_cell.angle_beta   90.00
_cell.angle_gamma   90.00
#
_symmetry.space_group_name_H-M   'P 1'
#
loop_
_entity.id
_entity.type
_entity.pdbx_description
1 polymer ?
#
loop_
_entity_poly.entity_id
_entity_poly.type
_entity_poly.pdbx_seq_one_letter_code
_entity_poly.pdbx_strand_id
1 'polypeptide(L)'
;MTGCPAPWPLGRAALLVLVGWAALASPWLTGRVTVPWDAKAHFQPQLQFLADSIHRGESPFWNPFVFAGSPHVADPQSLVFSPAHLLVATLDPAPGLVAADAVAFGMLLVGALGILLLFRDRGWHWSGAVVAALCFAFGASAAWRIQHTGQILSLGWFPVALWALERALARASARWGIVAGITAGFMVVNRDQVAMLGAYILAARVVVQIVGGADPGGRAVAALRPLLAATAAGLAVTIVPLVLTVLLADQTSRASIIDLAGAERGSLHPASLLTAFVANLYGTDGPLADFWGQPSPHWGPVDLFLARNMSNVYLGALPLVALLALGVARGGLAAREVRFFVGALIALLVYALGRYTPGFALMFHLPGVGLWRRPADATFLIGALGAILAGYCVHRHMTRSLPVWTGSRLLLAALLVGSGFAGSLAVALWKDRLGQAALPIGVGLGFTALAVLALWAAPRMAARAPSLAVAMLAAVLVLDLAWNNGPNESTALPPQTYDVLRADTANPTIALIRQRLATATAPDRRDRIELAGIDFHWPNASMVHRLDHTLGYNPVHLDAYTRATGAQDHVALPSQRTFSPLLPSYRSLLADMLGLRILATRIPVEQMDKALAPGDLVPIGRTADAYLYENPRALPRVLFAPRAQGADFEAIIASGQWPAGFDPRRTVLLEGMRGLAGGGADARPGAVAIVRYSTTAIEVDATSPDGGWVVLNDVWHPWWQVTVDGEPARLLRANVLFRAVAVPAGRHRVSFTFHPFRGALRQVAERVGFAGP
;
A
#
# COMPACT_ATOMS: atom_id res chain seq x y z
N MET A 1 -21.06 5.86 51.18
CA MET A 1 -19.98 6.77 50.80
C MET A 1 -19.62 6.47 49.34
N THR A 2 -20.22 7.18 48.42
CA THR A 2 -19.91 7.08 46.99
C THR A 2 -18.68 7.96 46.76
N GLY A 3 -17.48 7.33 46.88
CA GLY A 3 -16.24 8.01 46.53
C GLY A 3 -16.26 8.41 45.09
N CYS A 4 -15.98 9.70 44.77
CA CYS A 4 -15.69 10.14 43.41
C CYS A 4 -14.69 9.18 42.77
N PRO A 5 -14.95 8.65 41.57
CA PRO A 5 -14.00 7.77 40.89
C PRO A 5 -12.68 8.58 40.73
N ALA A 6 -11.58 7.98 41.16
CA ALA A 6 -10.26 8.57 41.00
C ALA A 6 -10.05 8.98 39.55
N PRO A 7 -9.48 10.16 39.28
CA PRO A 7 -9.30 10.66 37.92
C PRO A 7 -8.47 9.66 37.09
N TRP A 8 -8.96 9.33 35.90
CA TRP A 8 -8.29 8.38 34.99
C TRP A 8 -6.86 8.87 34.64
N PRO A 9 -5.79 8.10 34.95
CA PRO A 9 -4.41 8.61 34.90
C PRO A 9 -3.87 8.63 33.44
N LEU A 10 -4.47 9.49 32.59
CA LEU A 10 -4.15 9.57 31.15
C LEU A 10 -2.65 9.80 30.91
N GLY A 11 -2.04 10.74 31.63
CA GLY A 11 -0.62 11.03 31.44
C GLY A 11 0.29 9.83 31.76
N ARG A 12 -0.01 9.07 32.82
CA ARG A 12 0.77 7.85 33.17
C ARG A 12 0.55 6.74 32.14
N ALA A 13 -0.69 6.55 31.69
CA ALA A 13 -1.00 5.57 30.67
C ALA A 13 -0.31 5.90 29.34
N ALA A 14 -0.39 7.15 28.90
CA ALA A 14 0.27 7.62 27.70
C ALA A 14 1.81 7.51 27.79
N LEU A 15 2.40 7.83 28.94
CA LEU A 15 3.84 7.68 29.17
C LEU A 15 4.27 6.21 29.04
N LEU A 16 3.55 5.26 29.67
CA LEU A 16 3.89 3.83 29.57
C LEU A 16 3.76 3.32 28.14
N VAL A 17 2.73 3.76 27.41
CA VAL A 17 2.57 3.39 25.98
C VAL A 17 3.71 3.98 25.16
N LEU A 18 4.05 5.26 25.37
CA LEU A 18 5.13 5.93 24.63
C LEU A 18 6.50 5.26 24.88
N VAL A 19 6.81 4.95 26.15
CA VAL A 19 8.07 4.27 26.51
C VAL A 19 8.12 2.87 25.91
N GLY A 20 7.03 2.09 26.01
CA GLY A 20 6.96 0.74 25.42
C GLY A 20 7.04 0.80 23.89
N TRP A 21 6.34 1.75 23.27
CA TRP A 21 6.40 1.99 21.83
C TRP A 21 7.82 2.38 21.39
N ALA A 22 8.46 3.32 22.08
CA ALA A 22 9.82 3.76 21.76
C ALA A 22 10.84 2.62 21.91
N ALA A 23 10.70 1.78 22.94
CA ALA A 23 11.55 0.61 23.13
C ALA A 23 11.40 -0.39 21.97
N LEU A 24 10.15 -0.70 21.57
CA LEU A 24 9.85 -1.65 20.51
C LEU A 24 10.22 -1.13 19.11
N ALA A 25 9.99 0.16 18.84
CA ALA A 25 10.30 0.76 17.54
C ALA A 25 11.78 1.18 17.39
N SER A 26 12.55 1.17 18.48
CA SER A 26 13.94 1.70 18.50
C SER A 26 14.86 1.11 17.42
N PRO A 27 14.82 -0.19 17.05
CA PRO A 27 15.71 -0.72 16.04
C PRO A 27 15.58 -0.02 14.68
N TRP A 28 14.36 0.31 14.29
CA TRP A 28 14.05 1.00 13.02
C TRP A 28 14.27 2.52 13.12
N LEU A 29 13.78 3.14 14.19
CA LEU A 29 13.88 4.60 14.37
C LEU A 29 15.30 5.09 14.64
N THR A 30 16.21 4.22 15.10
CA THR A 30 17.64 4.54 15.21
C THR A 30 18.43 4.25 13.94
N GLY A 31 17.79 3.70 12.90
CA GLY A 31 18.43 3.36 11.63
C GLY A 31 19.36 2.13 11.70
N ARG A 32 19.28 1.30 12.76
CA ARG A 32 20.03 0.03 12.82
C ARG A 32 19.54 -0.96 11.78
N VAL A 33 18.23 -0.98 11.58
CA VAL A 33 17.53 -1.73 10.55
C VAL A 33 16.46 -0.84 9.90
N THR A 34 15.91 -1.28 8.77
CA THR A 34 14.82 -0.58 8.11
C THR A 34 13.73 -1.56 7.70
N VAL A 35 12.48 -1.11 7.64
CA VAL A 35 11.35 -1.92 7.17
C VAL A 35 11.57 -2.27 5.70
N PRO A 36 11.62 -3.56 5.32
CA PRO A 36 11.97 -3.99 3.98
C PRO A 36 10.80 -4.01 3.00
N TRP A 37 11.03 -4.64 1.85
CA TRP A 37 10.07 -5.02 0.82
C TRP A 37 9.28 -3.82 0.30
N ASP A 38 7.95 -3.90 0.24
CA ASP A 38 7.08 -2.86 -0.31
C ASP A 38 7.28 -1.49 0.33
N ALA A 39 7.60 -1.44 1.64
CA ALA A 39 7.89 -0.19 2.33
C ALA A 39 9.03 0.59 1.68
N LYS A 40 10.04 -0.11 1.16
CA LYS A 40 11.21 0.50 0.50
C LYS A 40 11.12 0.45 -1.02
N ALA A 41 10.70 -0.69 -1.59
CA ALA A 41 10.64 -0.84 -3.04
C ALA A 41 9.54 0.03 -3.67
N HIS A 42 8.47 0.31 -2.94
CA HIS A 42 7.31 1.03 -3.46
C HIS A 42 7.01 2.33 -2.70
N PHE A 43 6.75 2.27 -1.39
CA PHE A 43 6.18 3.41 -0.65
C PHE A 43 7.19 4.53 -0.35
N GLN A 44 8.45 4.22 -0.07
CA GLN A 44 9.46 5.24 0.16
C GLN A 44 9.78 6.08 -1.10
N PRO A 45 9.96 5.49 -2.31
CA PRO A 45 10.08 6.27 -3.52
C PRO A 45 8.88 7.19 -3.79
N GLN A 46 7.66 6.75 -3.46
CA GLN A 46 6.45 7.59 -3.55
C GLN A 46 6.53 8.80 -2.61
N LEU A 47 6.97 8.57 -1.36
CA LEU A 47 7.16 9.65 -0.39
C LEU A 47 8.24 10.65 -0.84
N GLN A 48 9.36 10.15 -1.36
CA GLN A 48 10.43 11.00 -1.88
C GLN A 48 9.99 11.79 -3.11
N PHE A 49 9.25 11.17 -4.04
CA PHE A 49 8.71 11.87 -5.20
C PHE A 49 7.71 12.97 -4.81
N LEU A 50 6.86 12.70 -3.82
CA LEU A 50 5.93 13.72 -3.27
C LEU A 50 6.71 14.89 -2.65
N ALA A 51 7.71 14.61 -1.83
CA ALA A 51 8.55 15.61 -1.17
C ALA A 51 9.33 16.45 -2.19
N ASP A 52 10.03 15.81 -3.12
CA ASP A 52 10.78 16.49 -4.18
C ASP A 52 9.87 17.38 -5.03
N SER A 53 8.67 16.90 -5.39
CA SER A 53 7.69 17.69 -6.14
C SER A 53 7.25 18.94 -5.36
N ILE A 54 6.90 18.83 -4.08
CA ILE A 54 6.48 19.95 -3.24
C ILE A 54 7.60 21.00 -3.15
N HIS A 55 8.83 20.58 -2.82
CA HIS A 55 9.95 21.49 -2.63
C HIS A 55 10.48 22.14 -3.90
N ARG A 56 10.22 21.54 -5.07
CA ARG A 56 10.48 22.15 -6.38
C ARG A 56 9.35 23.02 -6.90
N GLY A 57 8.21 23.08 -6.21
CA GLY A 57 7.02 23.75 -6.72
C GLY A 57 6.42 23.07 -7.96
N GLU A 58 6.69 21.78 -8.14
CA GLU A 58 6.10 20.94 -9.19
C GLU A 58 4.89 20.18 -8.65
N SER A 59 3.95 19.83 -9.51
CA SER A 59 2.79 19.05 -9.11
C SER A 59 3.12 17.55 -9.07
N PRO A 60 2.78 16.81 -7.99
CA PRO A 60 3.00 15.37 -7.91
C PRO A 60 1.92 14.55 -8.63
N PHE A 61 1.04 15.16 -9.43
CA PHE A 61 -0.16 14.49 -9.94
C PHE A 61 0.08 13.60 -11.14
N TRP A 62 1.15 13.81 -11.88
CA TRP A 62 1.65 12.94 -12.94
C TRP A 62 3.07 12.51 -12.60
N ASN A 63 3.36 11.20 -12.69
CA ASN A 63 4.68 10.65 -12.44
C ASN A 63 5.33 10.22 -13.79
N PRO A 64 6.31 10.94 -14.31
CA PRO A 64 6.99 10.57 -15.55
C PRO A 64 8.07 9.48 -15.38
N PHE A 65 8.43 9.14 -14.12
CA PHE A 65 9.58 8.32 -13.78
C PHE A 65 9.28 6.82 -13.74
N VAL A 66 8.04 6.40 -14.01
CA VAL A 66 7.63 4.99 -14.09
C VAL A 66 6.67 4.79 -15.26
N PHE A 67 6.76 3.64 -15.93
CA PHE A 67 5.88 3.22 -17.03
C PHE A 67 5.73 4.28 -18.14
N ALA A 68 6.81 5.02 -18.42
CA ALA A 68 6.84 6.15 -19.35
C ALA A 68 5.80 7.26 -19.05
N GLY A 69 5.27 7.27 -17.83
CA GLY A 69 4.31 8.24 -17.30
C GLY A 69 3.00 7.61 -16.80
N SER A 70 2.56 8.02 -15.61
CA SER A 70 1.34 7.50 -14.97
C SER A 70 0.55 8.59 -14.22
N PRO A 71 -0.80 8.49 -14.15
CA PRO A 71 -1.65 9.44 -13.42
C PRO A 71 -1.60 9.22 -11.90
N HIS A 72 -0.52 9.66 -11.29
CA HIS A 72 -0.13 9.41 -9.90
C HIS A 72 -1.19 9.84 -8.86
N VAL A 73 -1.89 10.96 -9.11
CA VAL A 73 -2.96 11.44 -8.21
C VAL A 73 -4.12 10.47 -8.06
N ALA A 74 -4.38 9.65 -9.07
CA ALA A 74 -5.50 8.69 -9.06
C ALA A 74 -5.10 7.32 -8.51
N ASP A 75 -3.80 7.03 -8.45
CA ASP A 75 -3.26 5.79 -7.93
C ASP A 75 -3.44 5.71 -6.40
N PRO A 76 -4.17 4.68 -5.87
CA PRO A 76 -4.34 4.51 -4.44
C PRO A 76 -3.02 4.28 -3.69
N GLN A 77 -2.02 3.71 -4.34
CA GLN A 77 -0.74 3.40 -3.71
C GLN A 77 0.24 4.58 -3.68
N SER A 78 -0.07 5.67 -4.38
CA SER A 78 0.74 6.89 -4.34
C SER A 78 0.75 7.57 -2.97
N LEU A 79 -0.28 7.34 -2.15
CA LEU A 79 -0.50 7.96 -0.84
C LEU A 79 -0.46 9.50 -0.85
N VAL A 80 -0.63 10.12 -2.00
CA VAL A 80 -0.57 11.59 -2.19
C VAL A 80 -1.61 12.35 -1.38
N PHE A 81 -2.70 11.70 -0.98
CA PHE A 81 -3.74 12.26 -0.11
C PHE A 81 -3.58 11.88 1.36
N SER A 82 -2.57 11.09 1.72
CA SER A 82 -2.34 10.68 3.11
C SER A 82 -1.79 11.84 3.95
N PRO A 83 -2.47 12.24 5.04
CA PRO A 83 -1.98 13.34 5.89
C PRO A 83 -0.59 13.09 6.47
N ALA A 84 -0.26 11.83 6.79
CA ALA A 84 1.05 11.48 7.34
C ALA A 84 2.16 11.65 6.29
N HIS A 85 1.92 11.24 5.03
CA HIS A 85 2.86 11.44 3.92
C HIS A 85 3.01 12.92 3.58
N LEU A 86 1.90 13.67 3.48
CA LEU A 86 1.93 15.11 3.24
C LEU A 86 2.72 15.87 4.31
N LEU A 87 2.53 15.49 5.58
CA LEU A 87 3.27 16.13 6.68
C LEU A 87 4.78 15.93 6.52
N VAL A 88 5.22 14.69 6.33
CA VAL A 88 6.67 14.40 6.21
C VAL A 88 7.23 15.01 4.93
N ALA A 89 6.54 14.88 3.79
CA ALA A 89 6.96 15.44 2.50
C ALA A 89 7.07 16.97 2.53
N THR A 90 6.26 17.66 3.36
CA THR A 90 6.33 19.12 3.52
C THR A 90 7.50 19.54 4.39
N LEU A 91 7.84 18.73 5.40
CA LEU A 91 8.89 19.07 6.38
C LEU A 91 10.29 18.67 5.89
N ASP A 92 10.41 17.61 5.10
CA ASP A 92 11.68 17.03 4.65
C ASP A 92 11.70 16.96 3.12
N PRO A 93 12.62 17.66 2.43
CA PRO A 93 12.72 17.63 0.98
C PRO A 93 13.24 16.31 0.40
N ALA A 94 13.90 15.47 1.22
CA ALA A 94 14.48 14.20 0.80
C ALA A 94 14.34 13.13 1.90
N PRO A 95 13.10 12.73 2.26
CA PRO A 95 12.84 11.83 3.38
C PRO A 95 13.53 10.48 3.17
N GLY A 96 14.47 10.18 4.08
CA GLY A 96 15.28 8.97 4.04
C GLY A 96 14.53 7.74 4.56
N LEU A 97 15.28 6.60 4.67
CA LEU A 97 14.73 5.31 5.13
C LEU A 97 14.08 5.41 6.51
N VAL A 98 14.73 6.11 7.45
CA VAL A 98 14.24 6.29 8.83
C VAL A 98 12.96 7.14 8.86
N ALA A 99 12.88 8.19 8.03
CA ALA A 99 11.67 9.02 7.95
C ALA A 99 10.46 8.21 7.45
N ALA A 100 10.65 7.36 6.46
CA ALA A 100 9.61 6.46 5.95
C ALA A 100 9.15 5.44 7.01
N ASP A 101 10.10 4.87 7.78
CA ASP A 101 9.78 3.96 8.89
C ASP A 101 9.03 4.70 10.02
N ALA A 102 9.44 5.94 10.33
CA ALA A 102 8.80 6.76 11.36
C ALA A 102 7.33 7.07 11.03
N VAL A 103 6.95 7.18 9.76
CA VAL A 103 5.54 7.31 9.35
C VAL A 103 4.73 6.10 9.80
N ALA A 104 5.21 4.89 9.52
CA ALA A 104 4.49 3.66 9.86
C ALA A 104 4.36 3.49 11.39
N PHE A 105 5.47 3.58 12.12
CA PHE A 105 5.46 3.46 13.58
C PHE A 105 4.70 4.61 14.26
N GLY A 106 4.80 5.83 13.74
CA GLY A 106 4.04 6.98 14.22
C GLY A 106 2.53 6.79 14.09
N MET A 107 2.07 6.23 12.98
CA MET A 107 0.64 5.94 12.79
C MET A 107 0.14 4.82 13.72
N LEU A 108 0.95 3.81 14.00
CA LEU A 108 0.62 2.81 15.01
C LEU A 108 0.52 3.42 16.42
N LEU A 109 1.39 4.40 16.75
CA LEU A 109 1.26 5.17 17.99
C LEU A 109 -0.03 6.00 18.02
N VAL A 110 -0.40 6.67 16.93
CA VAL A 110 -1.67 7.41 16.84
C VAL A 110 -2.87 6.49 17.14
N GLY A 111 -2.91 5.29 16.55
CA GLY A 111 -3.94 4.30 16.84
C GLY A 111 -3.92 3.80 18.29
N ALA A 112 -2.74 3.56 18.86
CA ALA A 112 -2.56 3.18 20.26
C ALA A 112 -3.11 4.27 21.22
N LEU A 113 -2.85 5.55 20.94
CA LEU A 113 -3.42 6.67 21.68
C LEU A 113 -4.95 6.75 21.52
N GLY A 114 -5.48 6.43 20.33
CA GLY A 114 -6.92 6.29 20.08
C GLY A 114 -7.56 5.25 21.00
N ILE A 115 -6.89 4.11 21.19
CA ILE A 115 -7.33 3.05 22.14
C ILE A 115 -7.34 3.57 23.58
N LEU A 116 -6.31 4.31 24.03
CA LEU A 116 -6.32 4.91 25.37
C LEU A 116 -7.54 5.83 25.57
N LEU A 117 -7.86 6.63 24.56
CA LEU A 117 -9.02 7.54 24.62
C LEU A 117 -10.35 6.76 24.62
N LEU A 118 -10.45 5.67 23.87
CA LEU A 118 -11.62 4.80 23.84
C LEU A 118 -11.85 4.17 25.22
N PHE A 119 -10.82 3.61 25.85
CA PHE A 119 -10.89 2.99 27.18
C PHE A 119 -11.28 4.00 28.25
N ARG A 120 -10.67 5.20 28.21
CA ARG A 120 -11.01 6.27 29.13
C ARG A 120 -12.48 6.67 29.04
N ASP A 121 -12.99 6.91 27.83
CA ASP A 121 -14.36 7.37 27.65
C ASP A 121 -15.39 6.28 28.01
N ARG A 122 -15.01 5.00 27.95
CA ARG A 122 -15.81 3.87 28.40
C ARG A 122 -15.69 3.59 29.90
N GLY A 123 -14.82 4.31 30.61
CA GLY A 123 -14.59 4.09 32.05
C GLY A 123 -13.87 2.77 32.35
N TRP A 124 -13.19 2.17 31.34
CA TRP A 124 -12.45 0.93 31.54
C TRP A 124 -11.10 1.21 32.21
N HIS A 125 -10.61 0.28 33.03
CA HIS A 125 -9.39 0.45 33.80
C HIS A 125 -8.17 0.68 32.89
N TRP A 126 -7.31 1.62 33.27
CA TRP A 126 -6.17 2.05 32.47
C TRP A 126 -5.10 0.98 32.22
N SER A 127 -4.99 -0.07 33.07
CA SER A 127 -4.14 -1.24 32.81
C SER A 127 -4.52 -1.96 31.53
N GLY A 128 -5.83 -2.14 31.33
CA GLY A 128 -6.35 -2.74 30.10
C GLY A 128 -6.06 -1.86 28.88
N ALA A 129 -6.14 -0.54 29.04
CA ALA A 129 -5.82 0.41 27.98
C ALA A 129 -4.36 0.33 27.54
N VAL A 130 -3.40 0.28 28.48
CA VAL A 130 -1.96 0.18 28.19
C VAL A 130 -1.66 -1.15 27.48
N VAL A 131 -2.20 -2.27 27.98
CA VAL A 131 -2.02 -3.58 27.34
C VAL A 131 -2.62 -3.58 25.92
N ALA A 132 -3.84 -3.07 25.74
CA ALA A 132 -4.47 -2.99 24.43
C ALA A 132 -3.69 -2.12 23.45
N ALA A 133 -3.20 -0.95 23.90
CA ALA A 133 -2.47 -0.02 23.06
C ALA A 133 -1.13 -0.59 22.54
N LEU A 134 -0.35 -1.22 23.43
CA LEU A 134 0.93 -1.86 23.06
C LEU A 134 0.70 -3.11 22.17
N CYS A 135 -0.30 -3.94 22.53
CA CYS A 135 -0.69 -5.08 21.73
C CYS A 135 -1.16 -4.68 20.32
N PHE A 136 -1.93 -3.61 20.20
CA PHE A 136 -2.35 -3.05 18.89
C PHE A 136 -1.17 -2.63 18.04
N ALA A 137 -0.22 -1.88 18.62
CA ALA A 137 0.87 -1.28 17.87
C ALA A 137 1.93 -2.29 17.39
N PHE A 138 2.11 -3.41 18.12
CA PHE A 138 3.18 -4.38 17.85
C PHE A 138 2.71 -5.84 17.81
N GLY A 139 1.40 -6.09 17.80
CA GLY A 139 0.82 -7.43 17.69
C GLY A 139 0.38 -7.75 16.25
N ALA A 140 0.32 -9.03 15.93
CA ALA A 140 -0.19 -9.57 14.68
C ALA A 140 0.36 -8.82 13.44
N SER A 141 -0.54 -8.47 12.50
CA SER A 141 -0.15 -7.83 11.25
C SER A 141 0.41 -6.42 11.41
N ALA A 142 0.18 -5.71 12.51
CA ALA A 142 0.82 -4.42 12.76
C ALA A 142 2.35 -4.54 12.81
N ALA A 143 2.87 -5.64 13.37
CA ALA A 143 4.30 -5.94 13.38
C ALA A 143 4.73 -6.72 12.13
N TRP A 144 4.08 -7.85 11.84
CA TRP A 144 4.54 -8.79 10.82
C TRP A 144 4.34 -8.33 9.39
N ARG A 145 3.42 -7.38 9.16
CA ARG A 145 3.10 -6.82 7.85
C ARG A 145 3.32 -5.31 7.79
N ILE A 146 4.27 -4.82 8.57
CA ILE A 146 4.59 -3.39 8.67
C ILE A 146 5.05 -2.79 7.33
N GLN A 147 5.56 -3.60 6.42
CA GLN A 147 5.95 -3.18 5.07
C GLN A 147 4.78 -2.73 4.19
N HIS A 148 3.55 -3.08 4.52
CA HIS A 148 2.37 -2.61 3.78
C HIS A 148 1.92 -1.25 4.30
N THR A 149 2.68 -0.21 4.03
CA THR A 149 2.53 1.15 4.59
C THR A 149 1.10 1.67 4.46
N GLY A 150 0.45 1.57 3.29
CA GLY A 150 -0.93 2.04 3.12
C GLY A 150 -1.90 1.41 4.13
N GLN A 151 -1.83 0.08 4.31
CA GLN A 151 -2.66 -0.65 5.26
C GLN A 151 -2.36 -0.29 6.72
N ILE A 152 -1.09 -0.02 7.06
CA ILE A 152 -0.69 0.48 8.39
C ILE A 152 -1.28 1.88 8.65
N LEU A 153 -1.30 2.75 7.65
CA LEU A 153 -1.93 4.08 7.79
C LEU A 153 -3.42 3.96 8.07
N SER A 154 -4.11 3.09 7.33
CA SER A 154 -5.54 2.82 7.56
C SER A 154 -5.79 2.21 8.93
N LEU A 155 -4.96 1.24 9.35
CA LEU A 155 -5.02 0.63 10.68
C LEU A 155 -4.83 1.66 11.79
N GLY A 156 -3.87 2.59 11.66
CA GLY A 156 -3.58 3.63 12.64
C GLY A 156 -4.75 4.60 12.86
N TRP A 157 -5.48 4.94 11.81
CA TRP A 157 -6.67 5.79 11.91
C TRP A 157 -7.91 5.06 12.47
N PHE A 158 -8.00 3.74 12.34
CA PHE A 158 -9.20 2.97 12.74
C PHE A 158 -9.60 3.17 14.21
N PRO A 159 -8.72 3.02 15.24
CA PRO A 159 -9.11 3.24 16.64
C PRO A 159 -9.51 4.69 16.94
N VAL A 160 -8.91 5.65 16.26
CA VAL A 160 -9.25 7.07 16.42
C VAL A 160 -10.64 7.36 15.87
N ALA A 161 -10.94 6.82 14.67
CA ALA A 161 -12.26 6.94 14.05
C ALA A 161 -13.35 6.26 14.90
N LEU A 162 -13.06 5.05 15.42
CA LEU A 162 -13.96 4.33 16.31
C LEU A 162 -14.26 5.10 17.60
N TRP A 163 -13.22 5.63 18.26
CA TRP A 163 -13.37 6.47 19.46
C TRP A 163 -14.19 7.73 19.18
N ALA A 164 -13.88 8.45 18.10
CA ALA A 164 -14.59 9.67 17.73
C ALA A 164 -16.06 9.40 17.39
N LEU A 165 -16.34 8.30 16.67
CA LEU A 165 -17.69 7.86 16.33
C LEU A 165 -18.50 7.53 17.59
N GLU A 166 -17.96 6.74 18.51
CA GLU A 166 -18.64 6.42 19.77
C GLU A 166 -18.95 7.66 20.58
N ARG A 167 -18.00 8.59 20.62
CA ARG A 167 -18.19 9.86 21.31
C ARG A 167 -19.25 10.77 20.64
N ALA A 168 -19.31 10.76 19.32
CA ALA A 168 -20.33 11.46 18.53
C ALA A 168 -21.72 10.93 18.83
N LEU A 169 -21.88 9.61 18.82
CA LEU A 169 -23.17 8.95 19.11
C LEU A 169 -23.58 9.09 20.57
N ALA A 170 -22.64 8.90 21.52
CA ALA A 170 -22.93 9.01 22.97
C ALA A 170 -23.34 10.43 23.38
N ARG A 171 -22.86 11.48 22.69
CA ARG A 171 -23.15 12.88 23.00
C ARG A 171 -24.16 13.52 22.05
N ALA A 172 -24.68 12.80 21.08
CA ALA A 172 -25.51 13.31 19.97
C ALA A 172 -24.93 14.60 19.35
N SER A 173 -23.59 14.66 19.17
CA SER A 173 -22.83 15.87 18.86
C SER A 173 -22.37 15.94 17.42
N ALA A 174 -22.80 16.93 16.66
CA ALA A 174 -22.33 17.18 15.30
C ALA A 174 -20.81 17.51 15.26
N ARG A 175 -20.27 18.21 16.27
CA ARG A 175 -18.82 18.49 16.33
C ARG A 175 -17.99 17.20 16.38
N TRP A 176 -18.40 16.24 17.21
CA TRP A 176 -17.76 14.92 17.27
C TRP A 176 -18.08 14.10 16.02
N GLY A 177 -19.24 14.31 15.40
CA GLY A 177 -19.56 13.76 14.07
C GLY A 177 -18.55 14.21 13.03
N ILE A 178 -18.23 15.51 12.95
CA ILE A 178 -17.19 16.03 12.04
C ILE A 178 -15.84 15.36 12.30
N VAL A 179 -15.40 15.25 13.56
CA VAL A 179 -14.12 14.59 13.93
C VAL A 179 -14.14 13.13 13.49
N ALA A 180 -15.23 12.40 13.73
CA ALA A 180 -15.39 11.02 13.30
C ALA A 180 -15.34 10.89 11.76
N GLY A 181 -16.00 11.79 11.04
CA GLY A 181 -15.99 11.82 9.58
C GLY A 181 -14.59 12.10 9.00
N ILE A 182 -13.87 13.09 9.54
CA ILE A 182 -12.51 13.40 9.10
C ILE A 182 -11.56 12.24 9.36
N THR A 183 -11.59 11.64 10.56
CA THR A 183 -10.68 10.54 10.92
C THR A 183 -11.00 9.25 10.16
N ALA A 184 -12.29 8.95 9.93
CA ALA A 184 -12.71 7.87 9.04
C ALA A 184 -12.34 8.19 7.57
N GLY A 185 -12.45 9.45 7.15
CA GLY A 185 -11.99 9.92 5.85
C GLY A 185 -10.48 9.68 5.67
N PHE A 186 -9.66 10.04 6.65
CA PHE A 186 -8.21 9.79 6.63
C PHE A 186 -7.86 8.29 6.61
N MET A 187 -8.68 7.42 7.19
CA MET A 187 -8.56 5.98 7.02
C MET A 187 -8.84 5.58 5.57
N VAL A 188 -9.93 6.09 4.98
CA VAL A 188 -10.42 5.67 3.65
C VAL A 188 -9.59 6.26 2.49
N VAL A 189 -8.93 7.41 2.64
CA VAL A 189 -8.11 7.99 1.55
C VAL A 189 -6.95 7.09 1.11
N ASN A 190 -6.53 6.13 1.94
CA ASN A 190 -5.51 5.14 1.55
C ASN A 190 -6.06 4.08 0.59
N ARG A 191 -7.41 3.98 0.47
CA ARG A 191 -8.11 3.19 -0.55
C ARG A 191 -7.66 1.72 -0.61
N ASP A 192 -7.49 1.11 0.55
CA ASP A 192 -7.06 -0.28 0.72
C ASP A 192 -8.14 -1.15 1.38
N GLN A 193 -7.90 -2.45 1.43
CA GLN A 193 -8.84 -3.43 1.97
C GLN A 193 -9.06 -3.27 3.49
N VAL A 194 -8.03 -2.84 4.25
CA VAL A 194 -8.16 -2.61 5.70
C VAL A 194 -9.08 -1.43 5.96
N ALA A 195 -8.97 -0.36 5.14
CA ALA A 195 -9.88 0.78 5.19
C ALA A 195 -11.34 0.38 4.92
N MET A 196 -11.57 -0.45 3.90
CA MET A 196 -12.90 -0.96 3.57
C MET A 196 -13.49 -1.77 4.73
N LEU A 197 -12.77 -2.74 5.25
CA LEU A 197 -13.21 -3.57 6.37
C LEU A 197 -13.41 -2.73 7.64
N GLY A 198 -12.54 -1.75 7.90
CA GLY A 198 -12.69 -0.78 8.97
C GLY A 198 -13.98 0.04 8.85
N ALA A 199 -14.31 0.51 7.65
CA ALA A 199 -15.55 1.21 7.38
C ALA A 199 -16.79 0.34 7.66
N TYR A 200 -16.74 -0.94 7.29
CA TYR A 200 -17.82 -1.89 7.63
C TYR A 200 -17.98 -2.06 9.15
N ILE A 201 -16.89 -2.15 9.90
CA ILE A 201 -16.95 -2.25 11.36
C ILE A 201 -17.56 -0.97 11.95
N LEU A 202 -17.17 0.21 11.48
CA LEU A 202 -17.73 1.48 11.93
C LEU A 202 -19.24 1.58 11.60
N ALA A 203 -19.64 1.18 10.40
CA ALA A 203 -21.07 1.15 10.00
C ALA A 203 -21.87 0.15 10.85
N ALA A 204 -21.37 -1.07 11.04
CA ALA A 204 -21.98 -2.06 11.89
C ALA A 204 -22.10 -1.58 13.35
N ARG A 205 -21.11 -0.83 13.83
CA ARG A 205 -21.14 -0.23 15.18
C ARG A 205 -22.29 0.78 15.32
N VAL A 206 -22.54 1.60 14.30
CA VAL A 206 -23.69 2.51 14.27
C VAL A 206 -24.99 1.74 14.35
N VAL A 207 -25.16 0.71 13.50
CA VAL A 207 -26.38 -0.12 13.49
C VAL A 207 -26.63 -0.75 14.87
N VAL A 208 -25.62 -1.39 15.46
CA VAL A 208 -25.74 -2.02 16.78
C VAL A 208 -26.06 -0.99 17.89
N GLN A 209 -25.50 0.22 17.79
CA GLN A 209 -25.79 1.31 18.74
C GLN A 209 -27.28 1.75 18.67
N ILE A 210 -27.84 1.79 17.47
CA ILE A 210 -29.24 2.19 17.25
C ILE A 210 -30.18 1.06 17.69
N VAL A 211 -29.98 -0.15 17.15
CA VAL A 211 -30.91 -1.29 17.32
C VAL A 211 -30.80 -1.90 18.73
N GLY A 212 -29.63 -1.89 19.35
CA GLY A 212 -29.37 -2.59 20.61
C GLY A 212 -29.97 -1.96 21.89
N GLY A 213 -30.79 -0.95 21.78
CA GLY A 213 -31.41 -0.24 22.91
C GLY A 213 -32.91 -0.51 23.09
N ALA A 214 -33.46 -0.02 24.20
CA ALA A 214 -34.88 -0.13 24.50
C ALA A 214 -35.74 0.79 23.62
N ASP A 215 -35.17 1.88 23.09
CA ASP A 215 -35.81 2.80 22.16
C ASP A 215 -34.94 3.00 20.90
N PRO A 216 -35.07 2.13 19.89
CA PRO A 216 -34.33 2.28 18.62
C PRO A 216 -34.70 3.55 17.86
N GLY A 217 -35.95 3.97 17.88
CA GLY A 217 -36.46 5.16 17.16
C GLY A 217 -35.84 6.45 17.71
N GLY A 218 -35.90 6.67 19.02
CA GLY A 218 -35.27 7.82 19.68
C GLY A 218 -33.74 7.86 19.49
N ARG A 219 -33.10 6.71 19.49
CA ARG A 219 -31.65 6.59 19.21
C ARG A 219 -31.30 6.91 17.78
N ALA A 220 -32.10 6.48 16.81
CA ALA A 220 -31.93 6.81 15.41
C ALA A 220 -32.02 8.32 15.19
N VAL A 221 -33.05 8.98 15.78
CA VAL A 221 -33.19 10.43 15.74
C VAL A 221 -32.00 11.16 16.38
N ALA A 222 -31.56 10.70 17.56
CA ALA A 222 -30.39 11.28 18.23
C ALA A 222 -29.07 11.10 17.44
N ALA A 223 -28.95 9.99 16.70
CA ALA A 223 -27.78 9.69 15.86
C ALA A 223 -27.78 10.48 14.53
N LEU A 224 -28.94 10.96 14.05
CA LEU A 224 -29.07 11.58 12.72
C LEU A 224 -28.12 12.77 12.54
N ARG A 225 -28.14 13.72 13.46
CA ARG A 225 -27.31 14.95 13.40
C ARG A 225 -25.80 14.64 13.39
N PRO A 226 -25.24 13.84 14.32
CA PRO A 226 -23.81 13.47 14.27
C PRO A 226 -23.46 12.62 13.04
N LEU A 227 -24.34 11.75 12.56
CA LEU A 227 -24.06 10.93 11.37
C LEU A 227 -24.07 11.76 10.10
N LEU A 228 -25.02 12.69 9.92
CA LEU A 228 -25.00 13.62 8.77
C LEU A 228 -23.73 14.46 8.77
N ALA A 229 -23.31 14.97 9.93
CA ALA A 229 -22.05 15.71 10.05
C ALA A 229 -20.82 14.85 9.75
N ALA A 230 -20.82 13.58 10.18
CA ALA A 230 -19.74 12.64 9.90
C ALA A 230 -19.68 12.29 8.41
N THR A 231 -20.83 12.03 7.80
CA THR A 231 -20.92 11.72 6.35
C THR A 231 -20.44 12.91 5.53
N ALA A 232 -20.92 14.13 5.82
CA ALA A 232 -20.50 15.32 5.08
C ALA A 232 -18.99 15.57 5.20
N ALA A 233 -18.43 15.47 6.41
CA ALA A 233 -17.00 15.67 6.64
C ALA A 233 -16.16 14.53 6.02
N GLY A 234 -16.61 13.29 6.12
CA GLY A 234 -15.94 12.13 5.49
C GLY A 234 -15.93 12.22 3.97
N LEU A 235 -17.06 12.57 3.36
CA LEU A 235 -17.15 12.77 1.91
C LEU A 235 -16.28 13.94 1.44
N ALA A 236 -16.22 15.05 2.19
CA ALA A 236 -15.34 16.17 1.84
C ALA A 236 -13.87 15.76 1.75
N VAL A 237 -13.44 14.76 2.54
CA VAL A 237 -12.08 14.22 2.50
C VAL A 237 -11.90 13.17 1.39
N THR A 238 -12.91 12.33 1.13
CA THR A 238 -12.72 11.10 0.35
C THR A 238 -13.26 11.14 -1.07
N ILE A 239 -14.21 12.04 -1.38
CA ILE A 239 -14.93 11.98 -2.67
C ILE A 239 -13.97 12.16 -3.87
N VAL A 240 -13.04 13.12 -3.80
CA VAL A 240 -12.11 13.38 -4.88
C VAL A 240 -11.17 12.19 -5.12
N PRO A 241 -10.40 11.69 -4.11
CA PRO A 241 -9.55 10.53 -4.31
C PRO A 241 -10.30 9.28 -4.77
N LEU A 242 -11.52 9.04 -4.28
CA LEU A 242 -12.33 7.89 -4.71
C LEU A 242 -12.76 8.00 -6.16
N VAL A 243 -13.27 9.16 -6.58
CA VAL A 243 -13.69 9.38 -7.99
C VAL A 243 -12.50 9.22 -8.93
N LEU A 244 -11.34 9.82 -8.60
CA LEU A 244 -10.13 9.69 -9.42
C LEU A 244 -9.70 8.23 -9.55
N THR A 245 -9.73 7.46 -8.44
CA THR A 245 -9.35 6.04 -8.47
C THR A 245 -10.33 5.19 -9.29
N VAL A 246 -11.63 5.42 -9.17
CA VAL A 246 -12.64 4.71 -9.97
C VAL A 246 -12.46 5.00 -11.47
N LEU A 247 -12.20 6.26 -11.84
CA LEU A 247 -11.95 6.62 -13.23
C LEU A 247 -10.64 6.03 -13.77
N LEU A 248 -9.61 5.91 -12.92
CA LEU A 248 -8.36 5.25 -13.30
C LEU A 248 -8.55 3.74 -13.45
N ALA A 249 -9.30 3.10 -12.54
CA ALA A 249 -9.52 1.66 -12.54
C ALA A 249 -10.00 1.15 -13.90
N ASP A 250 -10.92 1.89 -14.56
CA ASP A 250 -11.44 1.53 -15.89
C ASP A 250 -10.37 1.54 -17.01
N GLN A 251 -9.22 2.15 -16.76
CA GLN A 251 -8.11 2.24 -17.73
C GLN A 251 -6.96 1.28 -17.39
N THR A 252 -7.11 0.48 -16.33
CA THR A 252 -6.09 -0.46 -15.87
C THR A 252 -6.48 -1.90 -16.13
N SER A 253 -5.50 -2.80 -16.13
CA SER A 253 -5.73 -4.25 -16.19
C SER A 253 -6.52 -4.81 -15.00
N ARG A 254 -6.76 -4.00 -13.98
CA ARG A 254 -7.53 -4.33 -12.77
C ARG A 254 -8.96 -3.78 -12.77
N ALA A 255 -9.46 -3.33 -13.91
CA ALA A 255 -10.80 -2.75 -14.07
C ALA A 255 -11.96 -3.71 -13.74
N SER A 256 -11.75 -5.02 -13.82
CA SER A 256 -12.80 -6.01 -13.59
C SER A 256 -12.94 -6.41 -12.12
N ILE A 257 -14.17 -6.53 -11.66
CA ILE A 257 -14.50 -7.22 -10.41
C ILE A 257 -13.94 -8.63 -10.50
N ILE A 258 -13.19 -9.04 -9.49
CA ILE A 258 -12.57 -10.36 -9.41
C ILE A 258 -13.69 -11.38 -9.10
N ASP A 259 -13.65 -12.55 -9.70
CA ASP A 259 -14.54 -13.65 -9.36
C ASP A 259 -14.26 -14.18 -7.93
N LEU A 260 -15.16 -15.00 -7.40
CA LEU A 260 -15.02 -15.55 -6.06
C LEU A 260 -13.68 -16.29 -5.89
N ALA A 261 -13.29 -17.10 -6.86
CA ALA A 261 -12.04 -17.86 -6.82
C ALA A 261 -10.80 -16.93 -6.79
N GLY A 262 -10.82 -15.84 -7.53
CA GLY A 262 -9.80 -14.80 -7.51
C GLY A 262 -9.76 -14.03 -6.19
N ALA A 263 -10.93 -13.72 -5.61
CA ALA A 263 -11.04 -13.01 -4.33
C ALA A 263 -10.56 -13.88 -3.15
N GLU A 264 -10.74 -15.20 -3.22
CA GLU A 264 -10.27 -16.15 -2.21
C GLU A 264 -8.76 -16.39 -2.21
N ARG A 265 -8.03 -15.91 -3.22
CA ARG A 265 -6.57 -16.02 -3.25
C ARG A 265 -5.94 -15.28 -2.07
N GLY A 266 -4.98 -15.93 -1.42
CA GLY A 266 -4.35 -15.39 -0.22
C GLY A 266 -5.25 -15.48 1.04
N SER A 267 -6.14 -16.46 1.12
CA SER A 267 -6.87 -16.82 2.35
C SER A 267 -5.93 -17.27 3.45
N LEU A 268 -6.21 -16.87 4.70
CA LEU A 268 -5.46 -17.32 5.87
C LEU A 268 -5.67 -18.82 6.08
N HIS A 269 -4.59 -19.61 6.02
CA HIS A 269 -4.68 -21.04 6.27
C HIS A 269 -5.00 -21.32 7.74
N PRO A 270 -5.91 -22.28 8.09
CA PRO A 270 -6.27 -22.55 9.48
C PRO A 270 -5.08 -22.88 10.39
N ALA A 271 -4.05 -23.57 9.87
CA ALA A 271 -2.84 -23.85 10.65
C ALA A 271 -2.09 -22.56 11.08
N SER A 272 -2.27 -21.45 10.38
CA SER A 272 -1.69 -20.16 10.76
C SER A 272 -2.24 -19.63 12.09
N LEU A 273 -3.42 -20.07 12.51
CA LEU A 273 -4.00 -19.71 13.81
C LEU A 273 -3.16 -20.23 14.99
N LEU A 274 -2.33 -21.25 14.79
CA LEU A 274 -1.39 -21.75 15.80
C LEU A 274 -0.30 -20.72 16.13
N THR A 275 -0.01 -19.79 15.23
CA THR A 275 0.93 -18.69 15.50
C THR A 275 0.41 -17.75 16.58
N ALA A 276 -0.89 -17.74 16.90
CA ALA A 276 -1.40 -17.00 18.05
C ALA A 276 -0.82 -17.50 19.39
N PHE A 277 -0.39 -18.77 19.45
CA PHE A 277 0.22 -19.40 20.61
C PHE A 277 1.75 -19.41 20.55
N VAL A 278 2.28 -19.65 19.37
CA VAL A 278 3.71 -19.79 19.11
C VAL A 278 4.07 -18.90 17.90
N ALA A 279 4.52 -17.67 18.15
CA ALA A 279 4.73 -16.64 17.12
C ALA A 279 5.60 -17.14 15.94
N ASN A 280 6.70 -17.81 16.27
CA ASN A 280 7.73 -18.21 15.31
C ASN A 280 7.67 -19.71 14.99
N LEU A 281 6.48 -20.32 15.12
CA LEU A 281 6.26 -21.75 14.91
C LEU A 281 6.82 -22.23 13.56
N TYR A 282 6.60 -21.41 12.53
CA TYR A 282 6.92 -21.77 11.13
C TYR A 282 8.27 -21.22 10.65
N GLY A 283 9.04 -20.60 11.52
CA GLY A 283 10.31 -19.95 11.20
C GLY A 283 10.14 -18.45 10.92
N THR A 284 11.21 -17.70 11.19
CA THR A 284 11.26 -16.24 11.02
C THR A 284 12.54 -15.74 10.42
N ASP A 285 13.65 -16.35 10.81
CA ASP A 285 15.00 -15.94 10.43
C ASP A 285 15.57 -16.93 9.41
N GLY A 286 16.43 -16.42 8.56
CA GLY A 286 17.10 -17.20 7.56
C GLY A 286 16.44 -17.19 6.19
N PRO A 287 16.95 -17.96 5.24
CA PRO A 287 16.45 -18.03 3.88
C PRO A 287 14.97 -18.46 3.82
N LEU A 288 14.26 -17.97 2.80
CA LEU A 288 12.88 -18.41 2.53
C LEU A 288 12.73 -19.93 2.47
N ALA A 289 13.79 -20.67 2.13
CA ALA A 289 13.83 -22.12 2.11
C ALA A 289 13.61 -22.78 3.48
N ASP A 290 13.92 -22.07 4.58
CA ASP A 290 13.77 -22.60 5.94
C ASP A 290 12.38 -22.36 6.53
N PHE A 291 11.58 -21.51 5.89
CA PHE A 291 10.20 -21.29 6.29
C PHE A 291 9.34 -22.49 5.89
N TRP A 292 8.70 -23.13 6.88
CA TRP A 292 7.89 -24.34 6.68
C TRP A 292 6.38 -24.14 6.92
N GLY A 293 5.92 -22.92 7.17
CA GLY A 293 4.50 -22.57 7.27
C GLY A 293 3.81 -22.41 5.92
N GLN A 294 2.58 -21.95 5.93
CA GLN A 294 1.86 -21.55 4.72
C GLN A 294 2.23 -20.10 4.35
N PRO A 295 2.58 -19.79 3.09
CA PRO A 295 2.72 -20.70 1.96
C PRO A 295 4.17 -21.23 1.85
N SER A 296 4.33 -22.53 1.80
CA SER A 296 5.62 -23.15 1.45
C SER A 296 5.38 -24.49 0.78
N PRO A 297 6.38 -25.06 0.08
CA PRO A 297 6.25 -26.37 -0.58
C PRO A 297 5.89 -27.51 0.39
N HIS A 298 6.15 -27.35 1.69
CA HIS A 298 5.78 -28.34 2.71
C HIS A 298 4.26 -28.54 2.87
N TRP A 299 3.45 -27.60 2.35
CA TRP A 299 1.99 -27.62 2.42
C TRP A 299 1.33 -27.83 1.06
N GLY A 300 2.09 -28.02 -0.02
CA GLY A 300 1.58 -28.18 -1.36
C GLY A 300 1.99 -27.01 -2.28
N PRO A 301 1.27 -26.78 -3.38
CA PRO A 301 1.56 -25.70 -4.31
C PRO A 301 1.56 -24.34 -3.59
N VAL A 302 2.59 -23.53 -3.86
CA VAL A 302 2.75 -22.22 -3.23
C VAL A 302 1.73 -21.25 -3.81
N ASP A 303 0.92 -20.65 -2.95
CA ASP A 303 0.04 -19.53 -3.31
C ASP A 303 0.84 -18.22 -3.24
N LEU A 304 1.22 -17.68 -4.39
CA LEU A 304 1.99 -16.43 -4.50
C LEU A 304 1.27 -15.19 -3.95
N PHE A 305 -0.03 -15.28 -3.68
CA PHE A 305 -0.79 -14.17 -3.08
C PHE A 305 -0.75 -14.17 -1.55
N LEU A 306 -0.20 -15.21 -0.94
CA LEU A 306 0.01 -15.30 0.52
C LEU A 306 1.51 -15.30 0.81
N ALA A 307 2.04 -14.22 1.34
CA ALA A 307 3.41 -14.17 1.82
C ALA A 307 3.53 -14.78 3.23
N ARG A 308 4.72 -15.27 3.59
CA ARG A 308 4.94 -15.92 4.90
C ARG A 308 4.57 -15.04 6.09
N ASN A 309 4.80 -13.73 6.01
CA ASN A 309 4.46 -12.77 7.06
C ASN A 309 2.94 -12.56 7.24
N MET A 310 2.11 -12.98 6.28
CA MET A 310 0.65 -12.96 6.39
C MET A 310 0.11 -14.10 7.26
N SER A 311 0.93 -15.09 7.56
CA SER A 311 0.54 -16.28 8.34
C SER A 311 0.69 -16.07 9.83
N ASN A 312 1.20 -14.93 10.32
CA ASN A 312 1.40 -14.69 11.75
C ASN A 312 0.31 -13.81 12.33
N VAL A 313 -0.35 -14.31 13.39
CA VAL A 313 -1.42 -13.62 14.12
C VAL A 313 -1.12 -13.46 15.61
N TYR A 314 0.15 -13.49 16.00
CA TYR A 314 0.60 -13.40 17.39
C TYR A 314 0.37 -12.01 17.98
N LEU A 315 -0.41 -11.94 19.07
CA LEU A 315 -0.73 -10.71 19.80
C LEU A 315 0.12 -10.50 21.07
N GLY A 316 0.89 -11.52 21.46
CA GLY A 316 1.57 -11.65 22.73
C GLY A 316 0.90 -12.70 23.63
N ALA A 317 1.69 -13.36 24.47
CA ALA A 317 1.21 -14.38 25.40
C ALA A 317 0.24 -13.81 26.46
N LEU A 318 0.51 -12.57 26.95
CA LEU A 318 -0.36 -11.92 27.92
C LEU A 318 -1.76 -11.62 27.35
N PRO A 319 -1.92 -11.01 26.16
CA PRO A 319 -3.20 -10.87 25.47
C PRO A 319 -3.88 -12.21 25.20
N LEU A 320 -3.15 -13.23 24.78
CA LEU A 320 -3.69 -14.56 24.51
C LEU A 320 -4.29 -15.19 25.78
N VAL A 321 -3.52 -15.21 26.87
CA VAL A 321 -4.01 -15.71 28.19
C VAL A 321 -5.20 -14.90 28.67
N ALA A 322 -5.18 -13.58 28.52
CA ALA A 322 -6.30 -12.73 28.89
C ALA A 322 -7.57 -13.08 28.08
N LEU A 323 -7.46 -13.28 26.76
CA LEU A 323 -8.60 -13.68 25.93
C LEU A 323 -9.14 -15.06 26.28
N LEU A 324 -8.28 -16.06 26.41
CA LEU A 324 -8.70 -17.46 26.63
C LEU A 324 -9.11 -17.74 28.08
N ALA A 325 -8.25 -17.37 29.02
CA ALA A 325 -8.51 -17.71 30.45
C ALA A 325 -9.49 -16.72 31.12
N LEU A 326 -9.32 -15.41 30.92
CA LEU A 326 -10.19 -14.41 31.54
C LEU A 326 -11.43 -14.16 30.68
N GLY A 327 -11.25 -14.12 29.34
CA GLY A 327 -12.32 -13.84 28.39
C GLY A 327 -13.26 -14.99 28.19
N VAL A 328 -12.77 -16.16 27.76
CA VAL A 328 -13.59 -17.34 27.45
C VAL A 328 -13.88 -18.11 28.72
N ALA A 329 -12.87 -18.67 29.43
CA ALA A 329 -13.09 -19.58 30.54
C ALA A 329 -13.78 -18.90 31.75
N ARG A 330 -13.50 -17.63 32.05
CA ARG A 330 -14.18 -16.85 33.09
C ARG A 330 -15.36 -16.02 32.59
N GLY A 331 -15.70 -16.08 31.31
CA GLY A 331 -16.85 -15.40 30.73
C GLY A 331 -16.73 -13.89 30.58
N GLY A 332 -15.51 -13.33 30.59
CA GLY A 332 -15.29 -11.87 30.39
C GLY A 332 -15.83 -11.38 29.06
N LEU A 333 -15.70 -12.15 27.98
CA LEU A 333 -16.17 -11.83 26.64
C LEU A 333 -17.70 -11.96 26.46
N ALA A 334 -18.41 -12.60 27.39
CA ALA A 334 -19.88 -12.69 27.36
C ALA A 334 -20.57 -11.36 27.76
N ALA A 335 -19.81 -10.39 28.29
CA ALA A 335 -20.32 -9.10 28.72
C ALA A 335 -20.99 -8.34 27.57
N ARG A 336 -22.18 -7.78 27.82
CA ARG A 336 -23.00 -7.08 26.80
C ARG A 336 -22.25 -5.95 26.11
N GLU A 337 -21.40 -5.24 26.83
CA GLU A 337 -20.64 -4.06 26.33
C GLU A 337 -19.56 -4.40 25.29
N VAL A 338 -19.12 -5.65 25.18
CA VAL A 338 -18.09 -6.10 24.21
C VAL A 338 -18.63 -7.09 23.17
N ARG A 339 -19.90 -7.49 23.23
CA ARG A 339 -20.49 -8.45 22.28
C ARG A 339 -20.32 -8.01 20.81
N PHE A 340 -20.41 -6.71 20.55
CA PHE A 340 -20.16 -6.17 19.23
C PHE A 340 -18.75 -6.49 18.74
N PHE A 341 -17.73 -6.22 19.58
CA PHE A 341 -16.33 -6.48 19.20
C PHE A 341 -16.04 -7.97 19.05
N VAL A 342 -16.67 -8.81 19.87
CA VAL A 342 -16.57 -10.27 19.74
C VAL A 342 -17.20 -10.74 18.43
N GLY A 343 -18.40 -10.28 18.10
CA GLY A 343 -19.07 -10.60 16.83
C GLY A 343 -18.27 -10.11 15.61
N ALA A 344 -17.74 -8.90 15.67
CA ALA A 344 -16.90 -8.35 14.61
C ALA A 344 -15.58 -9.13 14.43
N LEU A 345 -14.94 -9.55 15.53
CA LEU A 345 -13.75 -10.41 15.50
C LEU A 345 -14.03 -11.75 14.82
N ILE A 346 -15.16 -12.40 15.18
CA ILE A 346 -15.57 -13.66 14.56
C ILE A 346 -15.84 -13.46 13.05
N ALA A 347 -16.55 -12.42 12.68
CA ALA A 347 -16.81 -12.10 11.27
C ALA A 347 -15.53 -11.89 10.48
N LEU A 348 -14.55 -11.16 11.04
CA LEU A 348 -13.24 -10.96 10.41
C LEU A 348 -12.43 -12.25 10.32
N LEU A 349 -12.52 -13.14 11.32
CA LEU A 349 -11.87 -14.46 11.25
C LEU A 349 -12.47 -15.32 10.13
N VAL A 350 -13.80 -15.33 10.00
CA VAL A 350 -14.48 -16.01 8.88
C VAL A 350 -14.07 -15.42 7.54
N TYR A 351 -13.98 -14.09 7.46
CA TYR A 351 -13.49 -13.41 6.26
C TYR A 351 -12.04 -13.79 5.95
N ALA A 352 -11.13 -13.71 6.94
CA ALA A 352 -9.70 -14.00 6.75
C ALA A 352 -9.45 -15.45 6.29
N LEU A 353 -10.20 -16.40 6.84
CA LEU A 353 -10.11 -17.82 6.47
C LEU A 353 -10.58 -18.07 5.02
N GLY A 354 -11.31 -17.17 4.40
CA GLY A 354 -11.66 -17.19 2.99
C GLY A 354 -12.17 -18.56 2.51
N ARG A 355 -11.49 -19.16 1.54
CA ARG A 355 -11.84 -20.48 0.96
C ARG A 355 -11.98 -21.63 1.96
N TYR A 356 -11.46 -21.48 3.18
CA TYR A 356 -11.56 -22.50 4.23
C TYR A 356 -12.87 -22.42 5.01
N THR A 357 -13.74 -21.44 4.72
CA THR A 357 -15.06 -21.32 5.33
C THR A 357 -16.11 -20.92 4.29
N PRO A 358 -17.35 -21.45 4.36
CA PRO A 358 -18.42 -21.04 3.45
C PRO A 358 -18.87 -19.59 3.69
N GLY A 359 -18.53 -19.00 4.84
CA GLY A 359 -18.93 -17.64 5.20
C GLY A 359 -18.33 -16.55 4.31
N PHE A 360 -17.14 -16.77 3.74
CA PHE A 360 -16.54 -15.81 2.83
C PHE A 360 -17.36 -15.65 1.54
N ALA A 361 -17.88 -16.76 0.98
CA ALA A 361 -18.71 -16.71 -0.22
C ALA A 361 -19.96 -15.82 -0.02
N LEU A 362 -20.55 -15.86 1.18
CA LEU A 362 -21.66 -14.96 1.54
C LEU A 362 -21.18 -13.49 1.62
N MET A 363 -20.02 -13.25 2.24
CA MET A 363 -19.48 -11.90 2.40
C MET A 363 -18.96 -11.31 1.06
N PHE A 364 -18.65 -12.14 0.08
CA PHE A 364 -18.22 -11.72 -1.24
C PHE A 364 -19.25 -10.82 -1.95
N HIS A 365 -20.53 -10.99 -1.66
CA HIS A 365 -21.63 -10.17 -2.20
C HIS A 365 -21.73 -8.78 -1.53
N LEU A 366 -20.95 -8.49 -0.50
CA LEU A 366 -20.89 -7.15 0.08
C LEU A 366 -20.21 -6.18 -0.90
N PRO A 367 -20.67 -4.92 -1.02
CA PRO A 367 -20.11 -3.94 -1.94
C PRO A 367 -18.59 -3.77 -1.75
N GLY A 368 -17.81 -3.89 -2.82
CA GLY A 368 -16.38 -3.67 -2.82
C GLY A 368 -15.52 -4.88 -2.42
N VAL A 369 -16.07 -5.96 -1.87
CA VAL A 369 -15.28 -7.16 -1.52
C VAL A 369 -14.65 -7.79 -2.76
N GLY A 370 -15.38 -7.86 -3.87
CA GLY A 370 -14.88 -8.37 -5.16
C GLY A 370 -13.81 -7.50 -5.84
N LEU A 371 -13.43 -6.35 -5.26
CA LEU A 371 -12.31 -5.55 -5.75
C LEU A 371 -10.96 -6.03 -5.19
N TRP A 372 -10.96 -6.91 -4.19
CA TRP A 372 -9.79 -7.28 -3.42
C TRP A 372 -9.50 -8.78 -3.47
N ARG A 373 -8.24 -9.10 -3.50
CA ARG A 373 -7.68 -10.41 -3.19
C ARG A 373 -7.18 -10.40 -1.75
N ARG A 374 -6.75 -11.56 -1.25
CA ARG A 374 -6.10 -11.72 0.06
C ARG A 374 -7.05 -11.47 1.24
N PRO A 375 -8.02 -12.37 1.50
CA PRO A 375 -8.84 -12.31 2.71
C PRO A 375 -8.03 -12.21 4.00
N ALA A 376 -6.79 -12.75 4.01
CA ALA A 376 -5.85 -12.65 5.12
C ALA A 376 -5.52 -11.19 5.53
N ASP A 377 -5.81 -10.18 4.71
CA ASP A 377 -5.64 -8.77 5.08
C ASP A 377 -6.54 -8.35 6.24
N ALA A 378 -7.63 -9.08 6.51
CA ALA A 378 -8.45 -8.87 7.71
C ALA A 378 -7.67 -9.07 9.03
N THR A 379 -6.51 -9.75 9.01
CA THR A 379 -5.67 -9.96 10.21
C THR A 379 -5.18 -8.67 10.85
N PHE A 380 -5.09 -7.55 10.12
CA PHE A 380 -4.84 -6.23 10.70
C PHE A 380 -5.93 -5.83 11.71
N LEU A 381 -7.19 -5.97 11.32
CA LEU A 381 -8.33 -5.62 12.18
C LEU A 381 -8.64 -6.71 13.21
N ILE A 382 -8.33 -7.98 12.93
CA ILE A 382 -8.32 -9.06 13.92
C ILE A 382 -7.35 -8.71 15.04
N GLY A 383 -6.15 -8.21 14.70
CA GLY A 383 -5.18 -7.70 15.67
C GLY A 383 -5.73 -6.54 16.50
N ALA A 384 -6.34 -5.55 15.87
CA ALA A 384 -6.91 -4.39 16.56
C ALA A 384 -8.05 -4.76 17.52
N LEU A 385 -9.00 -5.57 17.06
CA LEU A 385 -10.12 -6.01 17.91
C LEU A 385 -9.68 -6.99 19.00
N GLY A 386 -8.74 -7.89 18.68
CA GLY A 386 -8.12 -8.78 19.64
C GLY A 386 -7.43 -8.02 20.78
N ALA A 387 -6.68 -6.96 20.44
CA ALA A 387 -6.03 -6.07 21.39
C ALA A 387 -7.05 -5.38 22.32
N ILE A 388 -8.13 -4.79 21.75
CA ILE A 388 -9.21 -4.16 22.52
C ILE A 388 -9.87 -5.15 23.47
N LEU A 389 -10.19 -6.36 23.00
CA LEU A 389 -10.84 -7.40 23.79
C LEU A 389 -9.91 -7.95 24.88
N ALA A 390 -8.63 -8.16 24.59
CA ALA A 390 -7.63 -8.57 25.57
C ALA A 390 -7.48 -7.52 26.68
N GLY A 391 -7.35 -6.24 26.31
CA GLY A 391 -7.31 -5.15 27.27
C GLY A 391 -8.59 -5.05 28.10
N TYR A 392 -9.77 -5.29 27.51
CA TYR A 392 -11.02 -5.38 28.25
C TYR A 392 -11.02 -6.53 29.27
N CYS A 393 -10.50 -7.69 28.91
CA CYS A 393 -10.36 -8.80 29.85
C CYS A 393 -9.41 -8.46 31.02
N VAL A 394 -8.30 -7.74 30.73
CA VAL A 394 -7.40 -7.20 31.77
C VAL A 394 -8.12 -6.18 32.67
N HIS A 395 -8.90 -5.25 32.08
CA HIS A 395 -9.75 -4.32 32.84
C HIS A 395 -10.64 -5.08 33.83
N ARG A 396 -11.43 -6.05 33.36
CA ARG A 396 -12.32 -6.84 34.17
C ARG A 396 -11.58 -7.62 35.31
N HIS A 397 -10.38 -8.10 35.02
CA HIS A 397 -9.53 -8.77 35.98
C HIS A 397 -9.01 -7.84 37.07
N MET A 398 -8.51 -6.68 36.69
CA MET A 398 -7.97 -5.66 37.61
C MET A 398 -9.06 -5.06 38.51
N THR A 399 -10.28 -4.90 38.00
CA THR A 399 -11.45 -4.42 38.76
C THR A 399 -12.15 -5.54 39.56
N ARG A 400 -11.61 -6.76 39.49
CA ARG A 400 -12.18 -7.95 40.16
C ARG A 400 -13.65 -8.22 39.82
N SER A 401 -14.08 -7.82 38.63
CA SER A 401 -15.46 -7.96 38.15
C SER A 401 -15.75 -9.26 37.39
N LEU A 402 -14.77 -10.16 37.30
CA LEU A 402 -14.93 -11.48 36.70
C LEU A 402 -15.43 -12.50 37.74
N PRO A 403 -16.20 -13.52 37.32
CA PRO A 403 -16.56 -14.62 38.18
C PRO A 403 -15.36 -15.31 38.85
N VAL A 404 -15.54 -15.88 40.05
CA VAL A 404 -14.46 -16.57 40.75
C VAL A 404 -13.98 -17.80 39.98
N TRP A 405 -12.73 -18.19 40.19
CA TRP A 405 -12.19 -19.43 39.65
C TRP A 405 -12.89 -20.64 40.29
N THR A 406 -13.33 -21.57 39.44
CA THR A 406 -13.78 -22.91 39.82
C THR A 406 -12.85 -23.92 39.15
N GLY A 407 -12.86 -25.19 39.63
CA GLY A 407 -12.06 -26.25 39.00
C GLY A 407 -12.38 -26.42 37.51
N SER A 408 -13.66 -26.33 37.13
CA SER A 408 -14.08 -26.41 35.71
C SER A 408 -13.55 -25.27 34.86
N ARG A 409 -13.53 -24.03 35.38
CA ARG A 409 -12.98 -22.87 34.69
C ARG A 409 -11.46 -22.95 34.56
N LEU A 410 -10.77 -23.42 35.57
CA LEU A 410 -9.32 -23.67 35.52
C LEU A 410 -8.99 -24.75 34.48
N LEU A 411 -9.73 -25.84 34.47
CA LEU A 411 -9.58 -26.91 33.50
C LEU A 411 -9.83 -26.36 32.07
N LEU A 412 -10.92 -25.62 31.87
CA LEU A 412 -11.23 -25.02 30.59
C LEU A 412 -10.13 -24.06 30.13
N ALA A 413 -9.60 -23.20 30.98
CA ALA A 413 -8.49 -22.31 30.68
C ALA A 413 -7.23 -23.07 30.26
N ALA A 414 -6.89 -24.14 31.04
CA ALA A 414 -5.74 -24.99 30.71
C ALA A 414 -5.92 -25.74 29.39
N LEU A 415 -7.12 -26.24 29.10
CA LEU A 415 -7.45 -26.91 27.84
C LEU A 415 -7.36 -25.93 26.66
N LEU A 416 -7.91 -24.72 26.80
CA LEU A 416 -7.87 -23.72 25.73
C LEU A 416 -6.43 -23.27 25.40
N VAL A 417 -5.62 -22.99 26.41
CA VAL A 417 -4.22 -22.62 26.22
C VAL A 417 -3.38 -23.82 25.77
N GLY A 418 -3.54 -24.96 26.42
CA GLY A 418 -2.81 -26.19 26.13
C GLY A 418 -3.08 -26.77 24.76
N SER A 419 -4.33 -26.66 24.24
CA SER A 419 -4.69 -27.16 22.91
C SER A 419 -3.91 -26.48 21.79
N GLY A 420 -3.60 -25.19 21.91
CA GLY A 420 -2.79 -24.48 20.93
C GLY A 420 -1.34 -24.99 20.89
N PHE A 421 -0.72 -25.21 22.04
CA PHE A 421 0.62 -25.79 22.12
C PHE A 421 0.64 -27.26 21.69
N ALA A 422 -0.36 -28.03 22.06
CA ALA A 422 -0.52 -29.42 21.62
C ALA A 422 -0.72 -29.47 20.07
N GLY A 423 -1.54 -28.59 19.54
CA GLY A 423 -1.72 -28.45 18.09
C GLY A 423 -0.43 -28.03 17.36
N SER A 424 0.33 -27.10 17.93
CA SER A 424 1.63 -26.69 17.38
C SER A 424 2.63 -27.85 17.36
N LEU A 425 2.70 -28.61 18.45
CA LEU A 425 3.53 -29.82 18.54
C LEU A 425 3.08 -30.89 17.53
N ALA A 426 1.76 -31.14 17.46
CA ALA A 426 1.20 -32.14 16.56
C ALA A 426 1.50 -31.80 15.06
N VAL A 427 1.36 -30.53 14.68
CA VAL A 427 1.67 -30.09 13.30
C VAL A 427 3.16 -30.19 13.04
N ALA A 428 4.02 -29.83 14.00
CA ALA A 428 5.47 -29.95 13.85
C ALA A 428 5.92 -31.42 13.68
N LEU A 429 5.32 -32.33 14.43
CA LEU A 429 5.54 -33.79 14.28
C LEU A 429 5.02 -34.30 12.93
N TRP A 430 3.80 -33.90 12.54
CA TRP A 430 3.20 -34.31 11.27
C TRP A 430 4.01 -33.88 10.04
N LYS A 431 4.63 -32.71 10.11
CA LYS A 431 5.44 -32.15 9.02
C LYS A 431 6.94 -32.49 9.13
N ASP A 432 7.34 -33.28 10.12
CA ASP A 432 8.75 -33.60 10.41
C ASP A 432 9.61 -32.33 10.59
N ARG A 433 9.10 -31.40 11.41
CA ARG A 433 9.73 -30.10 11.69
C ARG A 433 9.90 -29.83 13.19
N LEU A 434 9.95 -30.89 13.99
CA LEU A 434 10.08 -30.74 15.45
C LEU A 434 11.37 -30.00 15.84
N GLY A 435 12.48 -30.26 15.13
CA GLY A 435 13.74 -29.59 15.41
C GLY A 435 13.65 -28.05 15.29
N GLN A 436 12.96 -27.55 14.25
CA GLN A 436 12.73 -26.14 14.03
C GLN A 436 11.68 -25.54 14.97
N ALA A 437 10.67 -26.32 15.37
CA ALA A 437 9.57 -25.85 16.18
C ALA A 437 9.84 -25.90 17.70
N ALA A 438 10.79 -26.70 18.15
CA ALA A 438 11.02 -26.97 19.59
C ALA A 438 11.38 -25.68 20.36
N LEU A 439 12.31 -24.89 19.87
CA LEU A 439 12.69 -23.62 20.50
C LEU A 439 11.53 -22.62 20.51
N PRO A 440 10.84 -22.31 19.39
CA PRO A 440 9.66 -21.47 19.40
C PRO A 440 8.56 -21.92 20.37
N ILE A 441 8.27 -23.22 20.43
CA ILE A 441 7.29 -23.76 21.38
C ILE A 441 7.76 -23.53 22.83
N GLY A 442 9.02 -23.80 23.13
CA GLY A 442 9.61 -23.56 24.46
C GLY A 442 9.53 -22.08 24.88
N VAL A 443 9.87 -21.16 23.98
CA VAL A 443 9.76 -19.71 24.18
C VAL A 443 8.31 -19.31 24.42
N GLY A 444 7.37 -19.79 23.59
CA GLY A 444 5.93 -19.53 23.75
C GLY A 444 5.39 -19.99 25.10
N LEU A 445 5.79 -21.19 25.56
CA LEU A 445 5.44 -21.71 26.90
C LEU A 445 6.04 -20.82 28.00
N GLY A 446 7.29 -20.38 27.85
CA GLY A 446 7.96 -19.49 28.81
C GLY A 446 7.23 -18.15 28.97
N PHE A 447 6.91 -17.45 27.86
CA PHE A 447 6.13 -16.22 27.91
C PHE A 447 4.70 -16.42 28.38
N THR A 448 4.07 -17.56 28.07
CA THR A 448 2.75 -17.92 28.61
C THR A 448 2.79 -18.08 30.13
N ALA A 449 3.80 -18.78 30.68
CA ALA A 449 3.99 -18.91 32.12
C ALA A 449 4.22 -17.51 32.77
N LEU A 450 5.07 -16.69 32.16
CA LEU A 450 5.32 -15.32 32.63
C LEU A 450 4.05 -14.45 32.60
N ALA A 451 3.23 -14.57 31.55
CA ALA A 451 1.95 -13.87 31.44
C ALA A 451 0.96 -14.31 32.52
N VAL A 452 0.86 -15.62 32.81
CA VAL A 452 0.02 -16.16 33.90
C VAL A 452 0.48 -15.60 35.25
N LEU A 453 1.78 -15.61 35.53
CA LEU A 453 2.36 -15.07 36.76
C LEU A 453 2.09 -13.57 36.90
N ALA A 454 2.29 -12.79 35.81
CA ALA A 454 2.03 -11.37 35.81
C ALA A 454 0.55 -11.03 36.04
N LEU A 455 -0.38 -11.74 35.39
CA LEU A 455 -1.80 -11.57 35.61
C LEU A 455 -2.21 -12.01 37.03
N TRP A 456 -1.60 -13.04 37.61
CA TRP A 456 -1.84 -13.44 38.99
C TRP A 456 -1.33 -12.41 39.99
N ALA A 457 -0.15 -11.83 39.75
CA ALA A 457 0.47 -10.86 40.65
C ALA A 457 -0.17 -9.47 40.58
N ALA A 458 -0.60 -9.04 39.37
CA ALA A 458 -1.02 -7.65 39.10
C ALA A 458 -2.13 -7.14 40.06
N PRO A 459 -3.25 -7.83 40.31
CA PRO A 459 -4.29 -7.34 41.23
C PRO A 459 -3.83 -7.26 42.70
N ARG A 460 -2.86 -8.09 43.11
CA ARG A 460 -2.26 -8.07 44.42
C ARG A 460 -1.35 -6.89 44.61
N MET A 461 -0.51 -6.65 43.61
CA MET A 461 0.43 -5.53 43.54
C MET A 461 -0.28 -4.20 43.43
N ALA A 462 -1.37 -4.12 42.67
CA ALA A 462 -2.17 -2.92 42.50
C ALA A 462 -2.78 -2.38 43.80
N ALA A 463 -3.00 -3.22 44.79
CA ALA A 463 -3.50 -2.83 46.10
C ALA A 463 -2.52 -1.91 46.85
N ARG A 464 -1.20 -2.01 46.57
CA ARG A 464 -0.14 -1.21 47.21
C ARG A 464 0.53 -0.22 46.26
N ALA A 465 0.71 -0.61 45.00
CA ALA A 465 1.44 0.12 44.00
C ALA A 465 0.78 0.00 42.61
N PRO A 466 -0.35 0.69 42.37
CA PRO A 466 -1.12 0.50 41.13
C PRO A 466 -0.34 0.82 39.86
N SER A 467 0.50 1.84 39.87
CA SER A 467 1.32 2.18 38.70
C SER A 467 2.39 1.13 38.41
N LEU A 468 2.99 0.53 39.44
CA LEU A 468 3.99 -0.53 39.27
C LEU A 468 3.35 -1.83 38.74
N ALA A 469 2.13 -2.14 39.17
CA ALA A 469 1.38 -3.28 38.63
C ALA A 469 1.11 -3.15 37.12
N VAL A 470 0.75 -1.94 36.66
CA VAL A 470 0.55 -1.69 35.22
C VAL A 470 1.86 -1.67 34.47
N ALA A 471 2.91 -1.06 35.04
CA ALA A 471 4.24 -1.09 34.45
C ALA A 471 4.78 -2.51 34.27
N MET A 472 4.54 -3.40 35.25
CA MET A 472 4.90 -4.81 35.17
C MET A 472 4.16 -5.52 34.01
N LEU A 473 2.85 -5.32 33.87
CA LEU A 473 2.10 -5.89 32.74
C LEU A 473 2.61 -5.38 31.41
N ALA A 474 2.90 -4.08 31.32
CA ALA A 474 3.48 -3.47 30.12
C ALA A 474 4.88 -4.02 29.82
N ALA A 475 5.75 -4.17 30.85
CA ALA A 475 7.10 -4.70 30.67
C ALA A 475 7.09 -6.16 30.18
N VAL A 476 6.24 -7.01 30.76
CA VAL A 476 6.09 -8.41 30.29
C VAL A 476 5.64 -8.45 28.84
N LEU A 477 4.67 -7.63 28.45
CA LEU A 477 4.21 -7.56 27.06
C LEU A 477 5.27 -7.00 26.12
N VAL A 478 6.01 -5.96 26.52
CA VAL A 478 7.10 -5.38 25.73
C VAL A 478 8.23 -6.40 25.52
N LEU A 479 8.64 -7.12 26.56
CA LEU A 479 9.67 -8.16 26.45
C LEU A 479 9.25 -9.27 25.50
N ASP A 480 8.00 -9.73 25.61
CA ASP A 480 7.42 -10.74 24.74
C ASP A 480 7.39 -10.27 23.26
N LEU A 481 6.83 -9.09 23.01
CA LEU A 481 6.73 -8.55 21.66
C LEU A 481 8.11 -8.20 21.06
N ALA A 482 9.06 -7.73 21.89
CA ALA A 482 10.43 -7.48 21.44
C ALA A 482 11.13 -8.76 20.97
N TRP A 483 10.87 -9.90 21.65
CA TRP A 483 11.44 -11.18 21.29
C TRP A 483 10.74 -11.81 20.06
N ASN A 484 9.42 -11.84 20.08
CA ASN A 484 8.62 -12.61 19.13
C ASN A 484 8.23 -11.82 17.87
N ASN A 485 8.05 -10.50 17.96
CA ASN A 485 7.62 -9.61 16.90
C ASN A 485 8.68 -8.52 16.60
N GLY A 486 9.89 -8.64 17.16
CA GLY A 486 11.01 -7.75 16.89
C GLY A 486 11.57 -7.91 15.47
N PRO A 487 12.72 -7.28 15.20
CA PRO A 487 13.37 -7.35 13.88
C PRO A 487 13.65 -8.80 13.44
N ASN A 488 13.17 -9.13 12.25
CA ASN A 488 13.46 -10.39 11.54
C ASN A 488 13.48 -10.11 10.04
N GLU A 489 13.88 -11.06 9.21
CA GLU A 489 14.05 -10.80 7.77
C GLU A 489 12.76 -10.38 7.03
N SER A 490 11.58 -10.66 7.59
CA SER A 490 10.30 -10.19 7.04
C SER A 490 10.00 -8.73 7.39
N THR A 491 10.58 -8.22 8.47
CA THR A 491 10.21 -6.92 9.06
C THR A 491 11.39 -5.95 9.17
N ALA A 492 12.62 -6.44 8.98
CA ALA A 492 13.83 -5.65 9.17
C ALA A 492 14.98 -6.17 8.32
N LEU A 493 15.61 -5.30 7.54
CA LEU A 493 16.86 -5.56 6.83
C LEU A 493 17.88 -4.47 7.12
N PRO A 494 19.20 -4.74 6.87
CA PRO A 494 20.22 -3.70 6.96
C PRO A 494 19.90 -2.53 6.01
N PRO A 495 20.02 -1.27 6.44
CA PRO A 495 19.73 -0.10 5.59
C PRO A 495 20.57 -0.06 4.30
N GLN A 496 21.79 -0.63 4.32
CA GLN A 496 22.70 -0.72 3.18
C GLN A 496 22.08 -1.47 1.99
N THR A 497 21.17 -2.40 2.24
CA THR A 497 20.42 -3.11 1.18
C THR A 497 19.68 -2.14 0.27
N TYR A 498 19.29 -0.98 0.80
CA TYR A 498 18.48 0.03 0.11
C TYR A 498 19.28 1.31 -0.21
N ASP A 499 20.62 1.22 -0.26
CA ASP A 499 21.45 2.40 -0.52
C ASP A 499 21.11 3.11 -1.84
N VAL A 500 20.73 2.35 -2.86
CA VAL A 500 20.27 2.91 -4.16
C VAL A 500 19.03 3.80 -4.03
N LEU A 501 18.23 3.66 -2.97
CA LEU A 501 17.05 4.49 -2.72
C LEU A 501 17.35 5.77 -1.90
N ARG A 502 18.60 6.04 -1.60
CA ARG A 502 19.02 7.31 -0.99
C ARG A 502 19.21 8.35 -2.07
N ALA A 503 18.70 9.53 -1.86
CA ALA A 503 18.84 10.63 -2.83
C ALA A 503 20.31 11.02 -3.09
N ASP A 504 21.17 10.86 -2.06
CA ASP A 504 22.61 11.14 -2.05
C ASP A 504 23.50 9.92 -2.35
N THR A 505 22.93 8.84 -2.86
CA THR A 505 23.67 7.60 -3.12
C THR A 505 24.87 7.81 -4.04
N ALA A 506 25.99 7.16 -3.70
CA ALA A 506 27.18 7.05 -4.53
C ALA A 506 27.18 5.77 -5.40
N ASN A 507 26.02 5.12 -5.56
CA ASN A 507 25.93 3.87 -6.32
C ASN A 507 26.48 4.01 -7.74
N PRO A 508 27.47 3.19 -8.17
CA PRO A 508 28.15 3.33 -9.46
C PRO A 508 27.21 3.16 -10.66
N THR A 509 26.15 2.34 -10.52
CA THR A 509 25.17 2.14 -11.60
C THR A 509 24.40 3.41 -11.88
N ILE A 510 23.89 4.07 -10.83
CA ILE A 510 23.18 5.35 -10.93
C ILE A 510 24.10 6.44 -11.47
N ALA A 511 25.35 6.51 -10.99
CA ALA A 511 26.35 7.47 -11.44
C ALA A 511 26.64 7.33 -12.96
N LEU A 512 26.85 6.10 -13.43
CA LEU A 512 27.11 5.83 -14.86
C LEU A 512 25.90 6.16 -15.74
N ILE A 513 24.69 5.82 -15.29
CA ILE A 513 23.45 6.17 -15.99
C ILE A 513 23.35 7.70 -16.14
N ARG A 514 23.51 8.46 -15.04
CA ARG A 514 23.47 9.93 -15.06
C ARG A 514 24.53 10.53 -15.98
N GLN A 515 25.75 10.02 -15.92
CA GLN A 515 26.84 10.45 -16.78
C GLN A 515 26.48 10.27 -18.27
N ARG A 516 25.91 9.11 -18.63
CA ARG A 516 25.54 8.82 -20.02
C ARG A 516 24.35 9.66 -20.51
N LEU A 517 23.36 9.85 -19.67
CA LEU A 517 22.22 10.70 -20.02
C LEU A 517 22.65 12.17 -20.21
N ALA A 518 23.61 12.65 -19.42
CA ALA A 518 24.12 14.02 -19.53
C ALA A 518 24.87 14.31 -20.86
N THR A 519 25.29 13.28 -21.61
CA THR A 519 25.91 13.46 -22.93
C THR A 519 24.90 13.74 -24.03
N ALA A 520 23.60 13.58 -23.79
CA ALA A 520 22.54 13.88 -24.76
C ALA A 520 22.09 15.34 -24.64
N THR A 521 22.67 16.22 -25.42
CA THR A 521 22.42 17.67 -25.35
C THR A 521 21.43 18.20 -26.39
N ALA A 522 20.88 17.34 -27.27
CA ALA A 522 19.94 17.75 -28.28
C ALA A 522 18.62 18.26 -27.67
N PRO A 523 18.08 19.40 -28.17
CA PRO A 523 16.95 20.09 -27.51
C PRO A 523 15.62 19.36 -27.62
N ASP A 524 15.50 18.34 -28.46
CA ASP A 524 14.33 17.46 -28.62
C ASP A 524 14.41 16.18 -27.77
N ARG A 525 15.54 15.99 -27.06
CA ARG A 525 15.82 14.76 -26.31
C ARG A 525 15.54 14.89 -24.82
N ARG A 526 14.93 13.84 -24.29
CA ARG A 526 14.83 13.50 -22.89
C ARG A 526 14.68 11.98 -22.81
N ASP A 527 15.82 11.31 -22.71
CA ASP A 527 15.92 9.87 -22.87
C ASP A 527 15.37 9.12 -21.66
N ARG A 528 14.90 7.89 -21.89
CA ARG A 528 14.45 6.96 -20.85
C ARG A 528 15.47 5.87 -20.60
N ILE A 529 15.35 5.31 -19.42
CA ILE A 529 16.11 4.13 -18.98
C ILE A 529 15.20 2.94 -18.77
N GLU A 530 15.80 1.76 -18.64
CA GLU A 530 15.15 0.57 -18.12
C GLU A 530 16.06 -0.12 -17.10
N LEU A 531 15.56 -0.33 -15.86
CA LEU A 531 16.20 -1.08 -14.79
C LEU A 531 15.46 -2.40 -14.69
N ALA A 532 16.02 -3.50 -15.21
CA ALA A 532 15.30 -4.75 -15.35
C ALA A 532 16.02 -5.93 -14.71
N GLY A 533 15.34 -6.64 -13.81
CA GLY A 533 15.81 -7.88 -13.23
C GLY A 533 17.02 -7.72 -12.29
N ILE A 534 17.27 -6.52 -11.74
CA ILE A 534 18.41 -6.26 -10.85
C ILE A 534 18.11 -6.75 -9.44
N ASP A 535 17.02 -6.24 -8.85
CA ASP A 535 16.48 -6.66 -7.57
C ASP A 535 15.12 -6.00 -7.34
N PHE A 536 14.43 -6.42 -6.27
CA PHE A 536 13.06 -6.01 -5.93
C PHE A 536 12.88 -4.49 -5.72
N HIS A 537 13.88 -3.80 -5.16
CA HIS A 537 13.81 -2.38 -4.84
C HIS A 537 14.30 -1.44 -5.96
N TRP A 538 14.86 -1.99 -7.06
CA TRP A 538 15.44 -1.20 -8.13
C TRP A 538 14.42 -0.49 -9.05
N PRO A 539 13.26 -1.09 -9.41
CA PRO A 539 12.36 -0.48 -10.39
C PRO A 539 11.96 0.97 -10.06
N ASN A 540 11.67 1.28 -8.80
CA ASN A 540 11.26 2.62 -8.38
C ASN A 540 12.43 3.53 -7.90
N ALA A 541 13.67 3.07 -7.95
CA ALA A 541 14.83 3.94 -7.75
C ALA A 541 14.85 5.10 -8.78
N SER A 542 14.23 4.89 -9.95
CA SER A 542 14.00 5.92 -10.95
C SER A 542 13.30 7.17 -10.41
N MET A 543 12.33 7.01 -9.52
CA MET A 543 11.60 8.12 -8.90
C MET A 543 12.52 8.95 -7.99
N VAL A 544 13.36 8.27 -7.19
CA VAL A 544 14.33 8.90 -6.27
C VAL A 544 15.35 9.73 -7.04
N HIS A 545 15.77 9.24 -8.20
CA HIS A 545 16.84 9.83 -8.99
C HIS A 545 16.36 10.67 -10.17
N ARG A 546 15.05 10.89 -10.33
CA ARG A 546 14.40 11.62 -11.44
C ARG A 546 14.82 11.08 -12.80
N LEU A 547 14.89 9.77 -12.94
CA LEU A 547 15.22 9.08 -14.17
C LEU A 547 13.92 8.62 -14.84
N ASP A 548 13.64 9.06 -16.04
CA ASP A 548 12.47 8.64 -16.81
C ASP A 548 12.62 7.14 -17.15
N HIS A 549 11.68 6.31 -16.74
CA HIS A 549 11.79 4.86 -16.77
C HIS A 549 10.65 4.20 -17.54
N THR A 550 10.96 3.16 -18.31
CA THR A 550 9.95 2.41 -19.08
C THR A 550 9.22 1.37 -18.27
N LEU A 551 9.79 0.93 -17.14
CA LEU A 551 9.18 0.03 -16.18
C LEU A 551 8.92 0.76 -14.86
N GLY A 552 8.57 0.03 -13.83
CA GLY A 552 8.35 0.51 -12.47
C GLY A 552 7.98 -0.63 -11.55
N TYR A 553 7.62 -0.29 -10.32
CA TYR A 553 6.94 -1.20 -9.40
C TYR A 553 5.61 -0.57 -9.00
N ASN A 554 4.54 -1.00 -9.62
CA ASN A 554 3.18 -0.64 -9.28
C ASN A 554 2.20 -1.66 -9.89
N PRO A 555 1.30 -2.27 -9.11
CA PRO A 555 0.26 -3.13 -9.66
C PRO A 555 -0.88 -2.36 -10.34
N VAL A 556 -0.90 -1.03 -10.26
CA VAL A 556 -1.90 -0.16 -10.90
C VAL A 556 -1.22 0.64 -12.01
N HIS A 557 -1.23 0.10 -13.21
CA HIS A 557 -0.69 0.75 -14.41
C HIS A 557 -1.67 0.64 -15.58
N LEU A 558 -1.49 1.50 -16.59
CA LEU A 558 -2.40 1.62 -17.73
C LEU A 558 -2.37 0.33 -18.59
N ASP A 559 -3.53 -0.25 -18.86
CA ASP A 559 -3.69 -1.48 -19.63
C ASP A 559 -3.09 -1.38 -21.03
N ALA A 560 -3.34 -0.27 -21.72
CA ALA A 560 -2.79 -0.03 -23.05
C ALA A 560 -1.25 -0.07 -23.04
N TYR A 561 -0.62 0.46 -21.98
CA TYR A 561 0.85 0.43 -21.84
C TYR A 561 1.34 -1.02 -21.63
N THR A 562 0.69 -1.76 -20.75
CA THR A 562 1.01 -3.17 -20.47
C THR A 562 0.91 -4.03 -21.72
N ARG A 563 -0.20 -3.93 -22.44
CA ARG A 563 -0.42 -4.71 -23.67
C ARG A 563 0.57 -4.35 -24.77
N ALA A 564 0.93 -3.07 -24.90
CA ALA A 564 1.88 -2.62 -25.91
C ALA A 564 3.34 -2.98 -25.58
N THR A 565 3.73 -3.04 -24.29
CA THR A 565 5.15 -3.16 -23.89
C THR A 565 5.49 -4.49 -23.21
N GLY A 566 4.50 -5.23 -22.70
CA GLY A 566 4.71 -6.40 -21.86
C GLY A 566 5.13 -6.04 -20.42
N ALA A 567 5.02 -4.77 -19.99
CA ALA A 567 5.37 -4.35 -18.64
C ALA A 567 4.53 -5.10 -17.59
N GLN A 568 5.19 -5.59 -16.55
CA GLN A 568 4.58 -6.29 -15.42
C GLN A 568 4.48 -5.35 -14.21
N ASP A 569 3.79 -5.80 -13.13
CA ASP A 569 3.69 -5.05 -11.86
C ASP A 569 5.06 -4.64 -11.34
N HIS A 570 6.07 -5.50 -11.49
CA HIS A 570 7.50 -5.25 -11.22
C HIS A 570 8.37 -6.23 -12.00
N VAL A 571 9.66 -5.89 -12.15
CA VAL A 571 10.67 -6.75 -12.79
C VAL A 571 11.90 -6.82 -11.87
N ALA A 572 11.79 -7.60 -10.79
CA ALA A 572 12.86 -7.82 -9.83
C ALA A 572 13.87 -8.89 -10.29
N LEU A 573 13.39 -9.88 -11.01
CA LEU A 573 14.19 -10.98 -11.56
C LEU A 573 14.24 -10.91 -13.09
N PRO A 574 15.34 -11.33 -13.72
CA PRO A 574 15.47 -11.35 -15.18
C PRO A 574 14.33 -12.10 -15.89
N SER A 575 13.87 -13.21 -15.32
CA SER A 575 12.77 -14.02 -15.84
C SER A 575 11.40 -13.35 -15.82
N GLN A 576 11.24 -12.26 -15.08
CA GLN A 576 10.00 -11.49 -14.99
C GLN A 576 9.89 -10.44 -16.11
N ARG A 577 10.96 -10.18 -16.87
CA ARG A 577 10.87 -9.29 -18.03
C ARG A 577 10.19 -10.02 -19.17
N THR A 578 8.93 -9.69 -19.40
CA THR A 578 8.15 -10.21 -20.52
C THR A 578 8.05 -9.18 -21.63
N PHE A 579 7.96 -9.65 -22.86
CA PHE A 579 7.83 -8.82 -24.06
C PHE A 579 6.44 -9.01 -24.67
N SER A 580 5.92 -7.98 -25.31
CA SER A 580 4.65 -8.03 -26.04
C SER A 580 4.89 -8.31 -27.53
N PRO A 581 3.84 -8.64 -28.31
CA PRO A 581 3.96 -8.73 -29.76
C PRO A 581 4.46 -7.42 -30.41
N LEU A 582 4.09 -6.25 -29.87
CA LEU A 582 4.49 -4.95 -30.40
C LEU A 582 5.89 -4.51 -29.94
N LEU A 583 6.34 -5.02 -28.78
CA LEU A 583 7.70 -4.86 -28.26
C LEU A 583 8.30 -6.25 -28.02
N PRO A 584 8.63 -7.02 -29.09
CA PRO A 584 9.13 -8.39 -28.95
C PRO A 584 10.61 -8.45 -28.53
N SER A 585 11.31 -7.34 -28.59
CA SER A 585 12.74 -7.21 -28.29
C SER A 585 13.10 -5.74 -28.07
N TYR A 586 14.20 -5.46 -27.39
CA TYR A 586 14.79 -4.12 -27.28
C TYR A 586 15.24 -3.50 -28.62
N ARG A 587 15.34 -4.30 -29.69
CA ARG A 587 15.58 -3.82 -31.05
C ARG A 587 14.34 -3.31 -31.78
N SER A 588 13.16 -3.37 -31.17
CA SER A 588 11.90 -2.99 -31.77
C SER A 588 11.72 -1.48 -31.92
N LEU A 589 10.94 -1.07 -32.92
CA LEU A 589 10.61 0.34 -33.17
C LEU A 589 9.91 0.98 -31.95
N LEU A 590 9.11 0.22 -31.20
CA LEU A 590 8.46 0.77 -29.99
C LEU A 590 9.48 1.09 -28.89
N ALA A 591 10.53 0.28 -28.72
CA ALA A 591 11.61 0.58 -27.79
C ALA A 591 12.31 1.89 -28.17
N ASP A 592 12.56 2.08 -29.49
CA ASP A 592 13.17 3.30 -30.02
C ASP A 592 12.24 4.52 -29.82
N MET A 593 10.94 4.40 -30.11
CA MET A 593 9.94 5.47 -29.89
C MET A 593 9.72 5.79 -28.41
N LEU A 594 9.86 4.84 -27.51
CA LEU A 594 9.86 5.11 -26.06
C LEU A 594 11.05 5.98 -25.64
N GLY A 595 12.03 6.21 -26.52
CA GLY A 595 13.28 6.89 -26.18
C GLY A 595 14.10 6.09 -25.18
N LEU A 596 13.97 4.75 -25.19
CA LEU A 596 14.72 3.86 -24.30
C LEU A 596 16.19 3.83 -24.76
N ARG A 597 17.01 4.62 -24.09
CA ARG A 597 18.43 4.77 -24.42
C ARG A 597 19.34 3.91 -23.58
N ILE A 598 19.12 3.84 -22.27
CA ILE A 598 20.01 3.13 -21.35
C ILE A 598 19.27 1.95 -20.74
N LEU A 599 19.87 0.76 -20.83
CA LEU A 599 19.41 -0.44 -20.15
C LEU A 599 20.41 -0.83 -19.06
N ALA A 600 19.91 -1.19 -17.87
CA ALA A 600 20.71 -1.81 -16.81
C ALA A 600 20.03 -3.12 -16.41
N THR A 601 20.77 -4.22 -16.49
CA THR A 601 20.24 -5.58 -16.29
C THR A 601 21.15 -6.41 -15.38
N ARG A 602 20.58 -7.27 -14.54
CA ARG A 602 21.36 -8.11 -13.61
C ARG A 602 22.28 -9.10 -14.31
N ILE A 603 21.84 -9.61 -15.46
CA ILE A 603 22.56 -10.58 -16.30
C ILE A 603 22.80 -9.96 -17.68
N PRO A 604 23.70 -10.49 -18.51
CA PRO A 604 23.86 -10.06 -19.89
C PRO A 604 22.50 -10.00 -20.61
N VAL A 605 22.22 -8.88 -21.30
CA VAL A 605 20.90 -8.61 -21.89
C VAL A 605 20.48 -9.67 -22.91
N GLU A 606 21.44 -10.30 -23.58
CA GLU A 606 21.24 -11.37 -24.57
C GLU A 606 20.68 -12.66 -23.91
N GLN A 607 20.80 -12.78 -22.58
CA GLN A 607 20.17 -13.88 -21.84
C GLN A 607 18.69 -13.60 -21.56
N MET A 608 18.28 -12.34 -21.52
CA MET A 608 16.89 -11.91 -21.33
C MET A 608 16.15 -11.76 -22.66
N ASP A 609 16.84 -11.22 -23.67
CA ASP A 609 16.30 -10.95 -25.02
C ASP A 609 17.10 -11.73 -26.07
N LYS A 610 16.57 -12.88 -26.48
CA LYS A 610 17.21 -13.78 -27.45
C LYS A 610 17.14 -13.30 -28.90
N ALA A 611 16.37 -12.25 -29.17
CA ALA A 611 16.22 -11.69 -30.54
C ALA A 611 17.25 -10.62 -30.87
N LEU A 612 18.10 -10.22 -29.90
CA LEU A 612 19.17 -9.24 -30.11
C LEU A 612 20.28 -9.84 -31.01
N ALA A 613 20.74 -9.01 -31.96
CA ALA A 613 21.92 -9.30 -32.75
C ALA A 613 23.11 -8.46 -32.25
N PRO A 614 24.36 -8.90 -32.54
CA PRO A 614 25.55 -8.10 -32.22
C PRO A 614 25.46 -6.69 -32.79
N GLY A 615 25.63 -5.67 -31.93
CA GLY A 615 25.56 -4.24 -32.32
C GLY A 615 24.17 -3.62 -32.17
N ASP A 616 23.12 -4.37 -31.88
CA ASP A 616 21.79 -3.79 -31.58
C ASP A 616 21.81 -2.91 -30.32
N LEU A 617 22.58 -3.33 -29.34
CA LEU A 617 22.86 -2.55 -28.11
C LEU A 617 24.39 -2.45 -27.93
N VAL A 618 24.86 -1.31 -27.48
CA VAL A 618 26.29 -1.04 -27.26
C VAL A 618 26.59 -1.19 -25.76
N PRO A 619 27.45 -2.12 -25.32
CA PRO A 619 27.87 -2.20 -23.93
C PRO A 619 28.60 -0.92 -23.51
N ILE A 620 28.18 -0.32 -22.40
CA ILE A 620 28.78 0.94 -21.89
C ILE A 620 29.48 0.75 -20.54
N GLY A 621 29.24 -0.37 -19.86
CA GLY A 621 29.92 -0.69 -18.61
C GLY A 621 29.29 -1.85 -17.86
N ARG A 622 29.97 -2.24 -16.78
CA ARG A 622 29.51 -3.23 -15.80
C ARG A 622 29.82 -2.70 -14.41
N THR A 623 28.89 -2.83 -13.51
CA THR A 623 29.04 -2.54 -12.08
C THR A 623 28.84 -3.83 -11.27
N ALA A 624 28.88 -3.72 -9.95
CA ALA A 624 28.52 -4.84 -9.08
C ALA A 624 27.04 -5.23 -9.21
N ASP A 625 26.16 -4.27 -9.55
CA ASP A 625 24.73 -4.46 -9.60
C ASP A 625 24.24 -4.88 -10.99
N ALA A 626 24.83 -4.32 -12.07
CA ALA A 626 24.26 -4.43 -13.40
C ALA A 626 25.27 -4.40 -14.54
N TYR A 627 24.88 -5.01 -15.66
CA TYR A 627 25.43 -4.75 -16.99
C TYR A 627 24.66 -3.58 -17.60
N LEU A 628 25.37 -2.62 -18.20
CA LEU A 628 24.77 -1.43 -18.78
C LEU A 628 24.99 -1.40 -20.28
N TYR A 629 23.94 -1.05 -21.00
CA TYR A 629 23.91 -0.97 -22.47
C TYR A 629 23.27 0.33 -22.92
N GLU A 630 23.70 0.82 -24.08
CA GLU A 630 23.10 1.96 -24.79
C GLU A 630 22.40 1.48 -26.06
N ASN A 631 21.16 1.92 -26.28
CA ASN A 631 20.45 1.77 -27.54
C ASN A 631 20.72 3.00 -28.41
N PRO A 632 21.54 2.89 -29.46
CA PRO A 632 21.89 4.01 -30.34
C PRO A 632 20.73 4.47 -31.24
N ARG A 633 19.68 3.65 -31.36
CA ARG A 633 18.49 3.94 -32.20
C ARG A 633 17.43 4.76 -31.46
N ALA A 634 17.55 4.93 -30.14
CA ALA A 634 16.55 5.62 -29.33
C ALA A 634 16.16 6.96 -29.93
N LEU A 635 14.86 7.14 -30.19
CA LEU A 635 14.30 8.34 -30.78
C LEU A 635 14.19 9.48 -29.75
N PRO A 636 14.18 10.74 -30.19
CA PRO A 636 13.93 11.90 -29.34
C PRO A 636 12.56 11.81 -28.62
N ARG A 637 12.43 12.53 -27.50
CA ARG A 637 11.18 12.65 -26.75
C ARG A 637 10.10 13.37 -27.55
N VAL A 638 10.47 14.35 -28.33
CA VAL A 638 9.57 15.11 -29.19
C VAL A 638 9.99 14.94 -30.64
N LEU A 639 9.03 14.63 -31.49
CA LEU A 639 9.22 14.48 -32.92
C LEU A 639 8.30 15.47 -33.67
N PHE A 640 8.73 15.88 -34.84
CA PHE A 640 7.87 16.53 -35.83
C PHE A 640 7.56 15.55 -36.96
N ALA A 641 6.27 15.30 -37.21
CA ALA A 641 5.81 14.47 -38.31
C ALA A 641 5.03 15.33 -39.31
N PRO A 642 5.53 15.50 -40.58
CA PRO A 642 4.82 16.29 -41.56
C PRO A 642 3.53 15.67 -42.08
N ARG A 643 3.31 14.34 -41.85
CA ARG A 643 2.15 13.60 -42.33
C ARG A 643 1.42 12.93 -41.22
N ALA A 644 0.11 12.70 -41.42
CA ALA A 644 -0.71 11.86 -40.53
C ALA A 644 -1.38 10.74 -41.33
N GLN A 645 -1.54 9.61 -40.67
CA GLN A 645 -2.25 8.44 -41.18
C GLN A 645 -3.18 7.88 -40.06
N GLY A 646 -4.42 7.63 -40.42
CA GLY A 646 -5.37 6.94 -39.52
C GLY A 646 -4.98 5.47 -39.32
N ALA A 647 -5.04 4.97 -38.08
CA ALA A 647 -4.69 3.60 -37.77
C ALA A 647 -5.61 3.03 -36.67
N ASP A 648 -5.75 1.71 -36.69
CA ASP A 648 -6.40 0.93 -35.64
C ASP A 648 -5.35 0.46 -34.63
N PHE A 649 -5.30 1.10 -33.46
CA PHE A 649 -4.28 0.81 -32.48
C PHE A 649 -4.47 -0.54 -31.80
N GLU A 650 -5.71 -1.02 -31.66
CA GLU A 650 -5.98 -2.34 -31.12
C GLU A 650 -5.45 -3.45 -32.06
N ALA A 651 -5.65 -3.28 -33.34
CA ALA A 651 -5.10 -4.21 -34.33
C ALA A 651 -3.56 -4.20 -34.35
N ILE A 652 -2.93 -3.04 -34.18
CA ILE A 652 -1.45 -2.90 -34.11
C ILE A 652 -0.92 -3.58 -32.85
N ILE A 653 -1.54 -3.37 -31.68
CA ILE A 653 -1.14 -4.04 -30.42
C ILE A 653 -1.28 -5.56 -30.55
N ALA A 654 -2.42 -6.02 -31.07
CA ALA A 654 -2.70 -7.46 -31.17
C ALA A 654 -1.79 -8.19 -32.16
N SER A 655 -1.53 -7.59 -33.32
CA SER A 655 -0.67 -8.18 -34.35
C SER A 655 0.82 -8.01 -34.11
N GLY A 656 1.21 -6.98 -33.32
CA GLY A 656 2.60 -6.55 -33.17
C GLY A 656 3.21 -5.94 -34.42
N GLN A 657 2.40 -5.58 -35.43
CA GLN A 657 2.88 -5.11 -36.72
C GLN A 657 2.50 -3.63 -36.97
N TRP A 658 3.51 -2.82 -37.25
CA TRP A 658 3.32 -1.47 -37.72
C TRP A 658 2.87 -1.46 -39.19
N PRO A 659 2.16 -0.42 -39.66
CA PRO A 659 1.86 -0.24 -41.06
C PRO A 659 3.12 -0.32 -41.94
N ALA A 660 3.03 -0.87 -43.14
CA ALA A 660 4.16 -1.02 -44.03
C ALA A 660 4.79 0.35 -44.36
N GLY A 661 6.12 0.43 -44.23
CA GLY A 661 6.88 1.70 -44.50
C GLY A 661 6.67 2.77 -43.42
N PHE A 662 6.11 2.49 -42.27
CA PHE A 662 5.93 3.44 -41.18
C PHE A 662 7.27 3.96 -40.65
N ASP A 663 7.48 5.26 -40.74
CA ASP A 663 8.58 6.00 -40.12
C ASP A 663 7.99 7.10 -39.21
N PRO A 664 8.17 7.05 -37.88
CA PRO A 664 7.60 8.04 -36.95
C PRO A 664 8.16 9.47 -37.12
N ARG A 665 9.28 9.64 -37.81
CA ARG A 665 9.83 10.96 -38.16
C ARG A 665 9.13 11.62 -39.38
N ARG A 666 8.40 10.83 -40.14
CA ARG A 666 7.71 11.27 -41.36
C ARG A 666 6.18 11.22 -41.19
N THR A 667 5.68 10.26 -40.45
CA THR A 667 4.23 10.02 -40.37
C THR A 667 3.84 9.79 -38.90
N VAL A 668 2.79 10.45 -38.44
CA VAL A 668 2.15 10.14 -37.18
C VAL A 668 0.92 9.24 -37.42
N LEU A 669 0.80 8.16 -36.70
CA LEU A 669 -0.42 7.36 -36.68
C LEU A 669 -1.41 7.95 -35.68
N LEU A 670 -2.67 8.11 -36.08
CA LEU A 670 -3.73 8.70 -35.25
C LEU A 670 -4.90 7.74 -35.10
N GLU A 671 -5.41 7.60 -33.87
CA GLU A 671 -6.53 6.73 -33.56
C GLU A 671 -7.85 7.24 -34.14
N GLY A 672 -8.66 6.35 -34.77
CA GLY A 672 -10.02 6.65 -35.19
C GLY A 672 -10.17 7.57 -36.41
N MET A 673 -9.09 8.02 -37.00
CA MET A 673 -9.10 8.87 -38.22
C MET A 673 -8.97 8.03 -39.50
N ARG A 674 -9.89 7.09 -39.72
CA ARG A 674 -9.90 6.29 -40.97
C ARG A 674 -10.11 7.21 -42.15
N GLY A 675 -9.19 7.19 -43.15
CA GLY A 675 -9.28 7.95 -44.39
C GLY A 675 -8.59 9.34 -44.42
N LEU A 676 -8.01 9.80 -43.31
CA LEU A 676 -7.19 10.99 -43.32
C LEU A 676 -5.74 10.65 -43.75
N ALA A 677 -5.43 10.87 -45.00
CA ALA A 677 -4.05 11.14 -45.46
C ALA A 677 -3.87 12.67 -45.49
N GLY A 678 -3.40 13.27 -44.41
CA GLY A 678 -3.15 14.69 -44.32
C GLY A 678 -1.65 14.98 -44.46
N GLY A 679 -1.31 15.94 -45.31
CA GLY A 679 0.05 16.33 -45.65
C GLY A 679 0.42 15.90 -47.07
N GLY A 680 0.89 16.85 -47.93
CA GLY A 680 1.34 16.56 -49.30
C GLY A 680 2.51 15.53 -49.28
N ALA A 681 2.67 14.80 -50.37
CA ALA A 681 3.78 13.86 -50.54
C ALA A 681 5.15 14.51 -50.30
N ASP A 682 5.24 15.81 -50.55
CA ASP A 682 6.46 16.66 -50.53
C ASP A 682 6.53 17.57 -49.29
N ALA A 683 5.70 17.35 -48.24
CA ALA A 683 5.75 18.18 -47.04
C ALA A 683 7.15 18.12 -46.37
N ARG A 684 7.70 19.28 -46.13
CA ARG A 684 9.06 19.45 -45.59
C ARG A 684 9.08 19.16 -44.10
N PRO A 685 10.19 18.57 -43.58
CA PRO A 685 10.33 18.35 -42.15
C PRO A 685 10.36 19.68 -41.39
N GLY A 686 9.73 19.69 -40.20
CA GLY A 686 9.86 20.77 -39.23
C GLY A 686 10.91 20.44 -38.15
N ALA A 687 11.16 21.43 -37.29
CA ALA A 687 12.03 21.29 -36.13
C ALA A 687 11.22 21.47 -34.84
N VAL A 688 11.61 20.75 -33.80
CA VAL A 688 11.00 20.84 -32.48
C VAL A 688 12.07 20.89 -31.39
N ALA A 689 11.79 21.62 -30.32
CA ALA A 689 12.68 21.73 -29.17
C ALA A 689 11.86 21.77 -27.86
N ILE A 690 12.29 21.03 -26.85
CA ILE A 690 11.72 21.10 -25.50
C ILE A 690 12.24 22.38 -24.84
N VAL A 691 11.36 23.29 -24.49
CA VAL A 691 11.68 24.53 -23.78
C VAL A 691 11.63 24.35 -22.30
N ARG A 692 10.61 23.62 -21.83
CA ARG A 692 10.39 23.29 -20.41
C ARG A 692 9.79 21.90 -20.30
N TYR A 693 10.25 21.16 -19.31
CA TYR A 693 9.67 19.85 -18.98
C TYR A 693 9.56 19.72 -17.47
N SER A 694 8.34 19.76 -16.95
CA SER A 694 8.00 19.44 -15.55
C SER A 694 7.02 18.26 -15.50
N THR A 695 6.71 17.79 -14.33
CA THR A 695 5.82 16.62 -14.13
C THR A 695 4.45 16.78 -14.80
N THR A 696 3.87 17.98 -14.76
CA THR A 696 2.49 18.24 -15.27
C THR A 696 2.41 19.33 -16.32
N ALA A 697 3.55 19.89 -16.77
CA ALA A 697 3.57 20.91 -17.82
C ALA A 697 4.82 20.74 -18.72
N ILE A 698 4.59 20.67 -20.02
CA ILE A 698 5.64 20.50 -21.03
C ILE A 698 5.43 21.53 -22.12
N GLU A 699 6.46 22.34 -22.40
CA GLU A 699 6.46 23.34 -23.43
C GLU A 699 7.44 23.00 -24.55
N VAL A 700 6.97 23.06 -25.78
CA VAL A 700 7.71 22.72 -26.99
C VAL A 700 7.62 23.86 -27.98
N ASP A 701 8.76 24.31 -28.48
CA ASP A 701 8.80 25.15 -29.68
C ASP A 701 8.76 24.25 -30.92
N ALA A 702 7.88 24.54 -31.84
CA ALA A 702 7.77 23.88 -33.14
C ALA A 702 7.91 24.89 -34.28
N THR A 703 8.68 24.55 -35.30
CA THR A 703 8.82 25.38 -36.52
C THR A 703 8.64 24.49 -37.73
N SER A 704 7.72 24.86 -38.59
CA SER A 704 7.45 24.09 -39.83
C SER A 704 7.09 25.03 -40.98
N PRO A 705 7.63 24.80 -42.17
CA PRO A 705 7.28 25.60 -43.35
C PRO A 705 5.86 25.29 -43.86
N ASP A 706 5.36 24.07 -43.67
CA ASP A 706 4.13 23.59 -44.32
C ASP A 706 3.06 23.16 -43.32
N GLY A 707 3.33 23.30 -42.01
CA GLY A 707 2.51 22.71 -40.96
C GLY A 707 2.80 21.21 -40.76
N GLY A 708 2.10 20.58 -39.82
CA GLY A 708 2.26 19.15 -39.49
C GLY A 708 1.85 18.82 -38.06
N TRP A 709 2.58 17.89 -37.44
CA TRP A 709 2.24 17.34 -36.13
C TRP A 709 3.42 17.35 -35.19
N VAL A 710 3.21 17.92 -34.01
CA VAL A 710 4.11 17.74 -32.88
C VAL A 710 3.70 16.44 -32.15
N VAL A 711 4.61 15.49 -32.11
CA VAL A 711 4.41 14.19 -31.43
C VAL A 711 5.27 14.18 -30.18
N LEU A 712 4.64 14.08 -29.01
CA LEU A 712 5.31 13.92 -27.72
C LEU A 712 5.24 12.45 -27.32
N ASN A 713 6.40 11.80 -27.30
CA ASN A 713 6.54 10.37 -26.94
C ASN A 713 6.37 10.10 -25.44
N ASP A 714 5.30 10.67 -24.87
CA ASP A 714 4.81 10.41 -23.51
C ASP A 714 3.44 9.74 -23.55
N VAL A 715 3.18 8.87 -22.57
CA VAL A 715 1.93 8.08 -22.53
C VAL A 715 0.72 9.01 -22.51
N TRP A 716 -0.21 8.72 -23.42
CA TRP A 716 -1.46 9.46 -23.53
C TRP A 716 -2.39 9.17 -22.36
N HIS A 717 -3.08 10.22 -21.87
CA HIS A 717 -4.16 10.11 -20.89
C HIS A 717 -5.18 11.23 -21.12
N PRO A 718 -6.49 11.00 -20.96
CA PRO A 718 -7.54 11.97 -21.30
C PRO A 718 -7.54 13.24 -20.46
N TRP A 719 -6.78 13.28 -19.35
CA TRP A 719 -6.67 14.46 -18.49
C TRP A 719 -5.56 15.43 -18.93
N TRP A 720 -4.76 15.08 -19.93
CA TRP A 720 -3.86 16.03 -20.58
C TRP A 720 -4.62 16.93 -21.54
N GLN A 721 -4.25 18.19 -21.58
CA GLN A 721 -4.74 19.20 -22.49
C GLN A 721 -3.57 19.82 -23.23
N VAL A 722 -3.83 20.43 -24.40
CA VAL A 722 -2.80 21.08 -25.19
C VAL A 722 -3.31 22.42 -25.70
N THR A 723 -2.42 23.40 -25.75
CA THR A 723 -2.63 24.68 -26.43
C THR A 723 -1.53 24.90 -27.46
N VAL A 724 -1.87 25.60 -28.54
CA VAL A 724 -0.93 26.11 -29.57
C VAL A 724 -1.04 27.62 -29.52
N ASP A 725 0.07 28.30 -29.20
CA ASP A 725 0.15 29.75 -29.00
C ASP A 725 -0.87 30.31 -27.97
N GLY A 726 -1.19 29.49 -26.96
CA GLY A 726 -2.17 29.82 -25.93
C GLY A 726 -3.62 29.40 -26.25
N GLU A 727 -3.93 29.13 -27.53
CA GLU A 727 -5.28 28.71 -27.94
C GLU A 727 -5.46 27.21 -27.76
N PRO A 728 -6.60 26.77 -27.22
CA PRO A 728 -6.92 25.35 -27.01
C PRO A 728 -6.87 24.58 -28.34
N ALA A 729 -6.20 23.42 -28.31
CA ALA A 729 -6.08 22.52 -29.45
C ALA A 729 -6.51 21.10 -29.11
N ARG A 730 -6.80 20.29 -30.12
CA ARG A 730 -7.22 18.90 -29.92
C ARG A 730 -6.02 18.01 -29.69
N LEU A 731 -5.90 17.44 -28.48
CA LEU A 731 -4.91 16.43 -28.16
C LEU A 731 -5.38 15.06 -28.68
N LEU A 732 -4.56 14.40 -29.49
CA LEU A 732 -4.88 13.09 -30.06
C LEU A 732 -3.95 12.01 -29.50
N ARG A 733 -4.46 10.78 -29.38
CA ARG A 733 -3.63 9.60 -29.14
C ARG A 733 -2.90 9.26 -30.45
N ALA A 734 -1.60 9.07 -30.34
CA ALA A 734 -0.71 8.91 -31.47
C ALA A 734 0.22 7.71 -31.29
N ASN A 735 0.60 7.08 -32.41
CA ASN A 735 1.59 5.97 -32.43
C ASN A 735 1.34 4.95 -31.30
N VAL A 736 0.09 4.57 -31.11
CA VAL A 736 -0.42 3.62 -30.09
C VAL A 736 -0.44 4.18 -28.66
N LEU A 737 0.66 4.73 -28.16
CA LEU A 737 0.80 5.09 -26.73
C LEU A 737 0.93 6.59 -26.47
N PHE A 738 1.24 7.39 -27.49
CA PHE A 738 1.77 8.74 -27.33
C PHE A 738 0.73 9.84 -27.60
N ARG A 739 1.18 11.07 -27.59
CA ARG A 739 0.35 12.28 -27.78
C ARG A 739 0.76 13.03 -29.01
N ALA A 740 -0.20 13.55 -29.77
CA ALA A 740 0.08 14.46 -30.88
C ALA A 740 -0.92 15.61 -30.94
N VAL A 741 -0.46 16.72 -31.50
CA VAL A 741 -1.25 17.91 -31.82
C VAL A 741 -0.85 18.46 -33.19
N ALA A 742 -1.83 18.90 -33.97
CA ALA A 742 -1.59 19.57 -35.23
C ALA A 742 -1.06 21.00 -34.99
N VAL A 743 -0.09 21.41 -35.80
CA VAL A 743 0.42 22.79 -35.83
C VAL A 743 0.40 23.33 -37.24
N PRO A 744 0.00 24.60 -37.45
CA PRO A 744 0.04 25.23 -38.79
C PRO A 744 1.47 25.51 -39.26
N ALA A 745 1.61 26.08 -40.44
CA ALA A 745 2.89 26.58 -40.95
C ALA A 745 3.35 27.79 -40.12
N GLY A 746 4.63 27.84 -39.78
CA GLY A 746 5.22 28.90 -38.98
C GLY A 746 5.98 28.42 -37.78
N ARG A 747 6.19 29.32 -36.82
CA ARG A 747 6.76 29.02 -35.50
C ARG A 747 5.68 29.12 -34.45
N HIS A 748 5.54 28.06 -33.65
CA HIS A 748 4.46 27.91 -32.67
C HIS A 748 5.01 27.43 -31.33
N ARG A 749 4.37 27.90 -30.24
CA ARG A 749 4.58 27.38 -28.89
C ARG A 749 3.47 26.39 -28.56
N VAL A 750 3.83 25.14 -28.35
CA VAL A 750 2.92 24.07 -27.94
C VAL A 750 3.08 23.80 -26.45
N SER A 751 1.99 23.91 -25.70
CA SER A 751 1.99 23.67 -24.24
C SER A 751 1.04 22.52 -23.87
N PHE A 752 1.61 21.44 -23.33
CA PHE A 752 0.85 20.33 -22.79
C PHE A 752 0.74 20.48 -21.27
N THR A 753 -0.48 20.37 -20.72
CA THR A 753 -0.74 20.53 -19.29
C THR A 753 -1.65 19.43 -18.76
N PHE A 754 -1.39 18.93 -17.56
CA PHE A 754 -2.16 17.86 -16.92
C PHE A 754 -3.17 18.44 -15.93
N HIS A 755 -4.46 18.22 -16.19
CA HIS A 755 -5.58 18.76 -15.41
C HIS A 755 -6.49 17.64 -14.85
N PRO A 756 -6.06 16.87 -13.82
CA PRO A 756 -6.78 15.69 -13.39
C PRO A 756 -8.19 15.99 -12.88
N PHE A 757 -8.38 17.08 -12.12
CA PHE A 757 -9.69 17.41 -11.55
C PHE A 757 -10.69 17.85 -12.62
N ARG A 758 -10.27 18.72 -13.56
CA ARG A 758 -11.12 19.13 -14.70
C ARG A 758 -11.41 17.95 -15.62
N GLY A 759 -10.38 17.13 -15.90
CA GLY A 759 -10.52 15.94 -16.72
C GLY A 759 -11.47 14.92 -16.10
N ALA A 760 -11.36 14.67 -14.80
CA ALA A 760 -12.27 13.78 -14.07
C ALA A 760 -13.72 14.30 -14.07
N LEU A 761 -13.94 15.60 -13.81
CA LEU A 761 -15.26 16.22 -13.87
C LEU A 761 -15.89 16.04 -15.25
N ARG A 762 -15.14 16.27 -16.33
CA ARG A 762 -15.63 16.07 -17.70
C ARG A 762 -16.03 14.59 -17.94
N GLN A 763 -15.17 13.65 -17.58
CA GLN A 763 -15.48 12.21 -17.71
C GLN A 763 -16.72 11.80 -16.91
N VAL A 764 -16.92 12.32 -15.70
CA VAL A 764 -18.12 12.08 -14.91
C VAL A 764 -19.34 12.69 -15.61
N ALA A 765 -19.25 13.93 -16.11
CA ALA A 765 -20.34 14.59 -16.82
C ALA A 765 -20.74 13.83 -18.10
N GLU A 766 -19.78 13.35 -18.86
CA GLU A 766 -19.99 12.50 -20.04
C GLU A 766 -20.72 11.19 -19.70
N ARG A 767 -20.33 10.53 -18.59
CA ARG A 767 -20.98 9.28 -18.13
C ARG A 767 -22.43 9.48 -17.67
N VAL A 768 -22.74 10.63 -17.08
CA VAL A 768 -24.09 10.93 -16.55
C VAL A 768 -24.98 11.59 -17.62
N GLY A 769 -24.45 11.83 -18.83
CA GLY A 769 -25.18 12.40 -19.95
C GLY A 769 -25.40 13.92 -19.87
N PHE A 770 -24.64 14.62 -19.03
CA PHE A 770 -24.70 16.09 -18.91
C PHE A 770 -23.79 16.83 -19.89
N ALA A 771 -22.82 16.17 -20.52
CA ALA A 771 -22.00 16.73 -21.58
C ALA A 771 -22.46 16.10 -22.91
N GLY A 772 -22.95 16.89 -23.82
CA GLY A 772 -23.12 16.48 -25.22
C GLY A 772 -21.78 16.12 -25.85
N PRO A 773 -21.76 15.32 -26.94
CA PRO A 773 -20.57 14.84 -27.60
C PRO A 773 -19.65 15.95 -28.10
#